data_12a390434e4057520d21a0acb1bf4458
#
_entry.id   12a390434e4057520d21a0acb1bf4458
#
_cell.length_a   1.000
_cell.length_b   1.000
_cell.length_c   1.000
_cell.angle_alpha   90.00
_cell.angle_beta   90.00
_cell.angle_gamma   90.00
#
_symmetry.space_group_name_H-M   'P 1'
#
loop_
_entity.id
_entity.type
_entity.pdbx_description
1 polymer ?
#
loop_
_entity_poly.entity_id
_entity_poly.type
_entity_poly.pdbx_seq_one_letter_code
_entity_poly.pdbx_strand_id
1 'polypeptide(L)'
;MDYFINKDARKFLREQFDLWLYQYIFEPEQRNNTVWSERRIRQLQALKDIAYKIIDFIAQFEDELVRIWNKPKFVLNANYVITLDRIAVRDQMLLERILAHPGMTQQVQEWQDLGMVGEDFKLEDVWETDLKGIHLNPRYQYLPLDTRYFKDLELDILGLFDRLDQSLDGWLIKSENYQALNTILPKFRKRVKCIYIDPPYNTGSDEFIYRDRYQHSCWLSMMVDRLALAREWMSRDGAMFISIDANERDRLKSVADLILSEDGYLNTFVWINNLKGRQISGRGAAGTHEYVLAYGNSDVGRFYIPISRAKSIMPNAYKGFDYEVRHDDAGTYVVKNELYNTNSKFNEETRPNLIFNIHWNPETGEIRFSEIDEDVEFDGFLKIPPKENNDGVHRYHAWRWSKEKISRESHNLEFVNCGDSIRIFTKVRGFECTVLKDVITDIATDSGQQDLGDCFGKAAFSSYPKPVRFVEVFAGLANNDELVLDFFAGSGTTAHAVINLNREDGGQRKYILVEMADYFDTVLLPRVKKAVFSDQWKNGKAQEDGKGISHFVKYYCLEQYEDVLCRAHYADAEPLFVEADPYSQYVFLRDTKLLDNARTGEQVVTVDPEKEEVRVDLSKLYENIDLAETLSCVTGKWIRRIRPHADDPTRPGEVEFEDGTRVDLTSPPWELVKPLVWW
;
A
#
# COMPACT_ATOMS: atom_id res chain seq x y z
N MET A 1 13.09 15.16 -14.39
CA MET A 1 13.87 16.27 -13.82
C MET A 1 13.79 16.18 -12.30
N ASP A 2 14.95 16.34 -11.61
CA ASP A 2 15.01 16.15 -10.15
C ASP A 2 14.69 17.45 -9.42
N TYR A 3 13.50 17.94 -9.56
CA TYR A 3 13.10 19.13 -8.83
C TYR A 3 12.58 18.74 -7.46
N PHE A 4 13.51 18.59 -6.51
CA PHE A 4 13.14 18.57 -5.10
C PHE A 4 12.93 20.01 -4.64
N ILE A 5 11.68 20.45 -4.68
CA ILE A 5 11.28 21.76 -4.17
C ILE A 5 11.44 21.74 -2.66
N ASN A 6 12.25 22.66 -2.14
CA ASN A 6 12.41 22.79 -0.68
C ASN A 6 11.12 23.37 -0.08
N LYS A 7 10.46 22.61 0.79
CA LYS A 7 9.17 22.99 1.36
C LYS A 7 9.22 24.17 2.32
N ASP A 8 10.41 24.52 2.83
CA ASP A 8 10.65 25.69 3.70
C ASP A 8 12.06 26.24 3.45
N ALA A 9 12.26 26.76 2.25
CA ALA A 9 13.54 27.28 1.80
C ALA A 9 14.03 28.44 2.69
N ARG A 10 13.10 29.29 3.16
CA ARG A 10 13.43 30.41 4.04
C ARG A 10 14.07 29.95 5.33
N LYS A 11 13.46 29.02 6.03
CA LYS A 11 13.98 28.45 7.27
C LYS A 11 15.32 27.77 7.03
N PHE A 12 15.37 26.88 6.04
CA PHE A 12 16.58 26.15 5.68
C PHE A 12 17.76 27.08 5.40
N LEU A 13 17.58 28.08 4.52
CA LEU A 13 18.65 29.00 4.13
C LEU A 13 19.10 29.87 5.31
N ARG A 14 18.19 30.32 6.17
CA ARG A 14 18.53 31.08 7.37
C ARG A 14 19.32 30.23 8.36
N GLU A 15 18.93 29.00 8.61
CA GLU A 15 19.66 28.08 9.49
C GLU A 15 21.07 27.79 8.96
N GLN A 16 21.21 27.54 7.65
CA GLN A 16 22.51 27.33 7.02
C GLN A 16 23.39 28.56 7.08
N PHE A 17 22.81 29.74 6.85
CA PHE A 17 23.57 31.01 6.98
C PHE A 17 24.00 31.29 8.43
N ASP A 18 23.12 31.05 9.41
CA ASP A 18 23.45 31.25 10.84
C ASP A 18 24.55 30.29 11.29
N LEU A 19 24.51 29.02 10.81
CA LEU A 19 25.57 28.03 11.05
C LEU A 19 26.90 28.48 10.43
N TRP A 20 26.89 28.95 9.17
CA TRP A 20 28.08 29.49 8.51
C TRP A 20 28.60 30.71 9.24
N LEU A 21 27.73 31.66 9.65
CA LEU A 21 28.10 32.85 10.37
C LEU A 21 28.76 32.51 11.72
N TYR A 22 28.19 31.51 12.42
CA TYR A 22 28.76 30.98 13.66
C TYR A 22 30.17 30.41 13.42
N GLN A 23 30.34 29.56 12.40
CA GLN A 23 31.65 29.01 12.03
C GLN A 23 32.62 30.12 11.67
N TYR A 24 32.24 31.10 10.86
CA TYR A 24 33.05 32.24 10.46
C TYR A 24 33.55 33.08 11.68
N ILE A 25 32.67 33.26 12.67
CA ILE A 25 33.01 34.01 13.89
C ILE A 25 34.01 33.24 14.75
N PHE A 26 33.94 31.92 14.81
CA PHE A 26 34.73 31.08 15.71
C PHE A 26 35.84 30.29 15.00
N GLU A 27 36.18 30.60 13.76
CA GLU A 27 37.30 29.96 13.07
C GLU A 27 38.62 30.16 13.84
N PRO A 28 39.50 29.12 13.95
CA PRO A 28 40.72 29.16 14.73
C PRO A 28 41.70 30.26 14.30
N GLU A 29 41.76 30.59 13.01
CA GLU A 29 42.64 31.62 12.45
C GLU A 29 42.27 33.04 12.90
N GLN A 30 41.00 33.25 13.24
CA GLN A 30 40.51 34.55 13.72
C GLN A 30 40.52 34.67 15.25
N ARG A 31 40.75 33.59 16.01
CA ARG A 31 40.75 33.58 17.47
C ARG A 31 41.81 34.51 18.10
N ASN A 32 42.92 34.76 17.43
CA ASN A 32 44.00 35.60 17.96
C ASN A 32 43.75 37.10 17.80
N ASN A 33 42.73 37.56 17.08
CA ASN A 33 42.44 38.96 16.81
C ASN A 33 40.97 39.38 17.09
N THR A 34 40.20 38.56 17.78
CA THR A 34 38.80 38.86 18.10
C THR A 34 38.68 39.83 19.28
N VAL A 35 38.98 41.06 19.04
CA VAL A 35 38.39 42.14 19.85
C VAL A 35 36.94 42.30 19.41
N TRP A 36 36.03 41.92 20.26
CA TRP A 36 34.56 42.16 20.08
C TRP A 36 34.29 43.65 20.18
N SER A 37 34.75 44.45 19.19
CA SER A 37 34.45 45.87 19.12
C SER A 37 33.00 46.09 18.68
N GLU A 38 32.41 47.18 19.16
CA GLU A 38 31.06 47.59 18.74
C GLU A 38 30.94 47.69 17.22
N ARG A 39 32.00 48.16 16.55
CA ARG A 39 32.08 48.21 15.09
C ARG A 39 31.97 46.82 14.45
N ARG A 40 32.63 45.82 15.01
CA ARG A 40 32.61 44.44 14.50
C ARG A 40 31.22 43.83 14.67
N ILE A 41 30.57 44.03 15.82
CA ILE A 41 29.22 43.57 16.09
C ILE A 41 28.23 44.19 15.11
N ARG A 42 28.30 45.50 14.87
CA ARG A 42 27.45 46.20 13.89
C ARG A 42 27.67 45.67 12.47
N GLN A 43 28.90 45.33 12.08
CA GLN A 43 29.21 44.77 10.78
C GLN A 43 28.57 43.37 10.61
N LEU A 44 28.63 42.51 11.64
CA LEU A 44 28.02 41.18 11.61
C LEU A 44 26.49 41.26 11.58
N GLN A 45 25.90 42.21 12.32
CA GLN A 45 24.48 42.48 12.25
C GLN A 45 24.05 42.93 10.85
N ALA A 46 24.77 43.93 10.28
CA ALA A 46 24.45 44.37 8.91
C ALA A 46 24.61 43.25 7.87
N LEU A 47 25.62 42.39 8.02
CA LEU A 47 25.80 41.22 7.16
C LEU A 47 24.63 40.26 7.29
N LYS A 48 24.18 39.96 8.51
CA LYS A 48 23.02 39.11 8.77
C LYS A 48 21.75 39.70 8.19
N ASP A 49 21.49 40.99 8.39
CA ASP A 49 20.31 41.67 7.88
C ASP A 49 20.26 41.68 6.34
N ILE A 50 21.39 41.90 5.68
CA ILE A 50 21.48 41.84 4.21
C ILE A 50 21.27 40.41 3.72
N ALA A 51 21.92 39.43 4.35
CA ALA A 51 21.79 38.03 3.98
C ALA A 51 20.33 37.53 4.14
N TYR A 52 19.68 37.93 5.22
CA TYR A 52 18.29 37.55 5.45
C TYR A 52 17.33 38.16 4.41
N LYS A 53 17.54 39.41 3.99
CA LYS A 53 16.77 40.02 2.90
C LYS A 53 16.96 39.30 1.58
N ILE A 54 18.19 38.87 1.26
CA ILE A 54 18.49 38.07 0.06
C ILE A 54 17.82 36.71 0.17
N ILE A 55 17.91 36.06 1.34
CA ILE A 55 17.27 34.78 1.60
C ILE A 55 15.74 34.91 1.44
N ASP A 56 15.11 35.93 2.01
CA ASP A 56 13.67 36.16 1.88
C ASP A 56 13.26 36.38 0.43
N PHE A 57 14.07 37.06 -0.35
CA PHE A 57 13.85 37.23 -1.78
C PHE A 57 13.92 35.90 -2.55
N ILE A 58 14.98 35.10 -2.32
CA ILE A 58 15.13 33.80 -2.98
C ILE A 58 14.01 32.85 -2.55
N ALA A 59 13.66 32.82 -1.27
CA ALA A 59 12.65 31.91 -0.74
C ALA A 59 11.26 32.16 -1.34
N GLN A 60 10.95 33.37 -1.79
CA GLN A 60 9.66 33.66 -2.44
C GLN A 60 9.44 32.79 -3.71
N PHE A 61 10.50 32.49 -4.45
CA PHE A 61 10.39 31.62 -5.63
C PHE A 61 10.04 30.18 -5.22
N GLU A 62 10.75 29.67 -4.21
CA GLU A 62 10.47 28.33 -3.70
C GLU A 62 9.07 28.25 -3.07
N ASP A 63 8.67 29.27 -2.29
CA ASP A 63 7.32 29.34 -1.68
C ASP A 63 6.23 29.26 -2.75
N GLU A 64 6.43 29.89 -3.90
CA GLU A 64 5.50 29.83 -5.02
C GLU A 64 5.45 28.46 -5.68
N LEU A 65 6.62 27.88 -5.96
CA LEU A 65 6.71 26.52 -6.49
C LEU A 65 6.05 25.52 -5.55
N VAL A 66 6.22 25.70 -4.22
CA VAL A 66 5.58 24.87 -3.19
C VAL A 66 4.06 24.98 -3.24
N ARG A 67 3.50 26.18 -3.46
CA ARG A 67 2.06 26.35 -3.60
C ARG A 67 1.50 25.60 -4.79
N ILE A 68 2.14 25.73 -5.96
CA ILE A 68 1.77 24.99 -7.15
C ILE A 68 1.93 23.47 -6.94
N TRP A 69 3.00 23.07 -6.26
CA TRP A 69 3.29 21.69 -5.92
C TRP A 69 2.20 21.08 -5.04
N ASN A 70 1.79 21.80 -3.99
CA ASN A 70 0.80 21.33 -3.01
C ASN A 70 -0.65 21.54 -3.45
N LYS A 71 -0.90 22.31 -4.52
CA LYS A 71 -2.25 22.49 -5.08
C LYS A 71 -2.88 21.13 -5.40
N PRO A 72 -4.14 20.87 -5.01
CA PRO A 72 -4.85 19.68 -5.46
C PRO A 72 -4.90 19.63 -7.00
N LYS A 73 -4.83 18.43 -7.54
CA LYS A 73 -4.77 18.20 -8.99
C LYS A 73 -6.12 17.76 -9.53
N PHE A 74 -6.42 18.16 -10.77
CA PHE A 74 -7.57 17.60 -11.49
C PHE A 74 -7.36 16.13 -11.80
N VAL A 75 -8.42 15.34 -11.69
CA VAL A 75 -8.50 13.98 -12.19
C VAL A 75 -8.86 14.04 -13.67
N LEU A 76 -8.04 13.40 -14.50
CA LEU A 76 -8.14 13.43 -15.95
C LEU A 76 -8.28 11.99 -16.50
N ASN A 77 -8.99 11.86 -17.62
CA ASN A 77 -9.08 10.61 -18.38
C ASN A 77 -9.46 9.40 -17.51
N ALA A 78 -10.41 9.57 -16.60
CA ALA A 78 -10.89 8.48 -15.76
C ALA A 78 -11.66 7.43 -16.59
N ASN A 79 -11.35 6.17 -16.32
CA ASN A 79 -12.00 5.01 -16.91
C ASN A 79 -12.10 3.88 -15.87
N TYR A 80 -12.87 2.86 -16.22
CA TYR A 80 -13.09 1.71 -15.35
C TYR A 80 -12.81 0.42 -16.10
N VAL A 81 -12.31 -0.56 -15.37
CA VAL A 81 -12.21 -1.94 -15.84
C VAL A 81 -13.09 -2.80 -14.96
N ILE A 82 -14.06 -3.48 -15.55
CA ILE A 82 -15.05 -4.29 -14.84
C ILE A 82 -15.21 -5.65 -15.52
N THR A 83 -15.29 -6.73 -14.75
CA THR A 83 -15.49 -8.07 -15.29
C THR A 83 -16.95 -8.29 -15.72
N LEU A 84 -17.14 -9.11 -16.76
CA LEU A 84 -18.46 -9.36 -17.35
C LEU A 84 -19.47 -9.91 -16.34
N ASP A 85 -19.04 -10.76 -15.41
CA ASP A 85 -19.88 -11.34 -14.36
C ASP A 85 -20.51 -10.26 -13.48
N ARG A 86 -19.77 -9.19 -13.15
CA ARG A 86 -20.30 -8.09 -12.33
C ARG A 86 -21.42 -7.32 -13.00
N ILE A 87 -21.39 -7.20 -14.32
CA ILE A 87 -22.45 -6.57 -15.09
C ILE A 87 -23.63 -7.54 -15.22
N ALA A 88 -23.37 -8.79 -15.65
CA ALA A 88 -24.39 -9.80 -15.92
C ALA A 88 -25.31 -10.08 -14.72
N VAL A 89 -24.72 -10.20 -13.53
CA VAL A 89 -25.48 -10.46 -12.29
C VAL A 89 -26.43 -9.31 -11.94
N ARG A 90 -26.13 -8.08 -12.36
CA ARG A 90 -26.92 -6.87 -12.07
C ARG A 90 -27.90 -6.53 -13.18
N ASP A 91 -27.44 -6.60 -14.42
CA ASP A 91 -28.25 -6.29 -15.60
C ASP A 91 -27.72 -7.04 -16.83
N GLN A 92 -28.33 -8.17 -17.14
CA GLN A 92 -27.99 -8.96 -18.31
C GLN A 92 -28.28 -8.21 -19.62
N MET A 93 -29.35 -7.40 -19.68
CA MET A 93 -29.71 -6.65 -20.88
C MET A 93 -28.69 -5.57 -21.20
N LEU A 94 -28.14 -4.93 -20.17
CA LEU A 94 -27.04 -3.99 -20.36
C LEU A 94 -25.80 -4.70 -20.90
N LEU A 95 -25.45 -5.88 -20.37
CA LEU A 95 -24.34 -6.66 -20.91
C LEU A 95 -24.56 -7.03 -22.40
N GLU A 96 -25.75 -7.45 -22.79
CA GLU A 96 -26.07 -7.73 -24.19
C GLU A 96 -25.94 -6.49 -25.09
N ARG A 97 -26.36 -5.30 -24.60
CA ARG A 97 -26.13 -4.02 -25.30
C ARG A 97 -24.63 -3.72 -25.46
N ILE A 98 -23.83 -3.95 -24.43
CA ILE A 98 -22.38 -3.74 -24.47
C ILE A 98 -21.73 -4.69 -25.48
N LEU A 99 -22.09 -5.98 -25.46
CA LEU A 99 -21.55 -6.97 -26.39
C LEU A 99 -21.94 -6.69 -27.87
N ALA A 100 -23.06 -6.02 -28.10
CA ALA A 100 -23.48 -5.55 -29.42
C ALA A 100 -22.91 -4.20 -29.84
N HIS A 101 -22.19 -3.52 -28.94
CA HIS A 101 -21.69 -2.16 -29.17
C HIS A 101 -20.47 -2.14 -30.12
N PRO A 102 -20.33 -1.13 -31.02
CA PRO A 102 -19.18 -1.04 -31.95
C PRO A 102 -17.80 -1.06 -31.25
N GLY A 103 -17.70 -0.54 -30.02
CA GLY A 103 -16.49 -0.58 -29.19
C GLY A 103 -15.98 -1.98 -28.85
N MET A 104 -16.83 -3.00 -28.98
CA MET A 104 -16.41 -4.40 -28.77
C MET A 104 -15.34 -4.85 -29.76
N THR A 105 -15.27 -4.28 -30.95
CA THR A 105 -14.19 -4.59 -31.90
C THR A 105 -12.82 -4.27 -31.29
N GLN A 106 -12.69 -3.11 -30.66
CA GLN A 106 -11.45 -2.68 -29.99
C GLN A 106 -11.20 -3.48 -28.72
N GLN A 107 -12.26 -3.78 -27.97
CA GLN A 107 -12.16 -4.56 -26.74
C GLN A 107 -11.70 -6.01 -27.02
N VAL A 108 -12.23 -6.66 -28.04
CA VAL A 108 -11.80 -8.02 -28.43
C VAL A 108 -10.36 -8.01 -28.91
N GLN A 109 -9.97 -7.00 -29.71
CA GLN A 109 -8.57 -6.83 -30.09
C GLN A 109 -7.65 -6.70 -28.88
N GLU A 110 -8.05 -5.91 -27.87
CA GLU A 110 -7.28 -5.82 -26.61
C GLU A 110 -7.18 -7.18 -25.91
N TRP A 111 -8.25 -7.95 -25.80
CA TRP A 111 -8.22 -9.28 -25.19
C TRP A 111 -7.30 -10.25 -25.93
N GLN A 112 -7.28 -10.17 -27.28
CA GLN A 112 -6.36 -10.96 -28.13
C GLN A 112 -4.90 -10.52 -27.94
N ASP A 113 -4.63 -9.22 -27.98
CA ASP A 113 -3.29 -8.66 -27.79
C ASP A 113 -2.73 -8.99 -26.41
N LEU A 114 -3.60 -9.04 -25.38
CA LEU A 114 -3.25 -9.46 -24.05
C LEU A 114 -3.21 -11.00 -23.90
N GLY A 115 -3.54 -11.78 -24.91
CA GLY A 115 -3.50 -13.24 -24.87
C GLY A 115 -4.52 -13.89 -23.94
N MET A 116 -5.61 -13.18 -23.64
CA MET A 116 -6.73 -13.69 -22.84
C MET A 116 -7.60 -14.64 -23.65
N VAL A 117 -7.76 -14.31 -24.94
CA VAL A 117 -8.54 -15.11 -25.90
C VAL A 117 -7.69 -15.39 -27.14
N GLY A 118 -8.04 -16.44 -27.89
CA GLY A 118 -7.40 -16.79 -29.17
C GLY A 118 -7.87 -15.94 -30.33
N GLU A 119 -7.18 -16.05 -31.48
CA GLU A 119 -7.60 -15.38 -32.72
C GLU A 119 -8.94 -15.88 -33.27
N ASP A 120 -9.33 -17.10 -32.89
CA ASP A 120 -10.57 -17.76 -33.27
C ASP A 120 -11.77 -17.43 -32.36
N PHE A 121 -11.54 -16.64 -31.29
CA PHE A 121 -12.56 -16.22 -30.33
C PHE A 121 -13.67 -15.43 -31.00
N LYS A 122 -14.91 -15.78 -30.66
CA LYS A 122 -16.12 -15.08 -31.07
C LYS A 122 -16.91 -14.60 -29.87
N LEU A 123 -17.61 -13.49 -30.02
CA LEU A 123 -18.43 -12.93 -28.92
C LEU A 123 -19.51 -13.89 -28.39
N GLU A 124 -20.01 -14.79 -29.27
CA GLU A 124 -20.97 -15.82 -28.88
C GLU A 124 -20.37 -16.80 -27.85
N ASP A 125 -19.03 -17.00 -27.84
CA ASP A 125 -18.34 -17.91 -26.93
C ASP A 125 -18.41 -17.42 -25.45
N VAL A 126 -18.77 -16.15 -25.25
CA VAL A 126 -19.00 -15.58 -23.91
C VAL A 126 -20.18 -16.25 -23.23
N TRP A 127 -21.09 -16.80 -24.00
CA TRP A 127 -22.29 -17.45 -23.52
C TRP A 127 -22.21 -18.99 -23.61
N GLU A 128 -22.75 -19.65 -22.62
CA GLU A 128 -22.95 -21.10 -22.62
C GLU A 128 -24.41 -21.42 -22.35
N THR A 129 -24.91 -22.49 -23.02
CA THR A 129 -26.28 -22.95 -22.85
C THR A 129 -26.27 -24.35 -22.27
N ASP A 130 -26.85 -24.50 -21.09
CA ASP A 130 -27.01 -25.77 -20.41
C ASP A 130 -28.49 -26.02 -20.02
N LEU A 131 -28.74 -27.03 -19.18
CA LEU A 131 -30.09 -27.36 -18.67
C LEU A 131 -30.71 -26.25 -17.79
N LYS A 132 -29.91 -25.28 -17.33
CA LYS A 132 -30.37 -24.15 -16.53
C LYS A 132 -30.67 -22.91 -17.38
N GLY A 133 -30.35 -22.95 -18.67
CA GLY A 133 -30.58 -21.86 -19.63
C GLY A 133 -29.26 -21.24 -20.13
N ILE A 134 -29.36 -20.01 -20.64
CA ILE A 134 -28.22 -19.24 -21.15
C ILE A 134 -27.56 -18.52 -19.97
N HIS A 135 -26.28 -18.71 -19.80
CA HIS A 135 -25.48 -18.05 -18.78
C HIS A 135 -24.08 -17.74 -19.30
N LEU A 136 -23.31 -16.96 -18.55
CA LEU A 136 -21.89 -16.66 -18.90
C LEU A 136 -21.07 -17.94 -18.85
N ASN A 137 -20.28 -18.14 -19.89
CA ASN A 137 -19.31 -19.22 -19.95
C ASN A 137 -18.27 -19.04 -18.81
N PRO A 138 -18.10 -20.04 -17.92
CA PRO A 138 -17.16 -19.95 -16.79
C PRO A 138 -15.73 -19.55 -17.19
N ARG A 139 -15.31 -19.87 -18.41
CA ARG A 139 -13.99 -19.50 -18.94
C ARG A 139 -13.87 -18.00 -19.21
N TYR A 140 -14.92 -17.34 -19.63
CA TYR A 140 -14.89 -15.96 -20.12
C TYR A 140 -15.62 -14.96 -19.21
N GLN A 141 -16.28 -15.42 -18.14
CA GLN A 141 -17.04 -14.55 -17.23
C GLN A 141 -16.20 -13.44 -16.57
N TYR A 142 -14.89 -13.66 -16.42
CA TYR A 142 -13.97 -12.70 -15.82
C TYR A 142 -13.18 -11.88 -16.86
N LEU A 143 -13.57 -11.89 -18.13
CA LEU A 143 -12.99 -10.98 -19.12
C LEU A 143 -13.19 -9.53 -18.69
N PRO A 144 -12.11 -8.73 -18.63
CA PRO A 144 -12.17 -7.34 -18.19
C PRO A 144 -12.66 -6.44 -19.32
N LEU A 145 -13.78 -5.78 -19.11
CA LEU A 145 -14.32 -4.75 -19.99
C LEU A 145 -13.73 -3.39 -19.58
N ASP A 146 -13.21 -2.63 -20.52
CA ASP A 146 -12.65 -1.30 -20.28
C ASP A 146 -13.60 -0.22 -20.80
N THR A 147 -14.09 0.66 -19.92
CA THR A 147 -15.09 1.70 -20.28
C THR A 147 -14.53 2.75 -21.25
N ARG A 148 -13.22 2.79 -21.48
CA ARG A 148 -12.64 3.69 -22.50
C ARG A 148 -13.18 3.43 -23.92
N TYR A 149 -13.64 2.22 -24.18
CA TYR A 149 -14.23 1.84 -25.46
C TYR A 149 -15.77 2.03 -25.51
N PHE A 150 -16.39 2.39 -24.36
CA PHE A 150 -17.84 2.44 -24.15
C PHE A 150 -18.24 3.70 -23.37
N LYS A 151 -17.69 4.86 -23.74
CA LYS A 151 -17.91 6.11 -22.99
C LYS A 151 -19.37 6.54 -22.93
N ASP A 152 -20.14 6.26 -23.95
CA ASP A 152 -21.59 6.49 -24.02
C ASP A 152 -22.41 5.56 -23.11
N LEU A 153 -21.88 4.39 -22.75
CA LEU A 153 -22.50 3.43 -21.83
C LEU A 153 -21.89 3.47 -20.41
N GLU A 154 -20.85 4.27 -20.18
CA GLU A 154 -20.15 4.29 -18.90
C GLU A 154 -21.07 4.63 -17.73
N LEU A 155 -21.94 5.62 -17.87
CA LEU A 155 -22.87 6.01 -16.79
C LEU A 155 -23.94 4.91 -16.54
N ASP A 156 -24.38 4.19 -17.57
CA ASP A 156 -25.27 3.05 -17.40
C ASP A 156 -24.58 1.94 -16.57
N ILE A 157 -23.31 1.65 -16.87
CA ILE A 157 -22.50 0.68 -16.13
C ILE A 157 -22.30 1.14 -14.66
N LEU A 158 -21.92 2.39 -14.44
CA LEU A 158 -21.73 2.93 -13.10
C LEU A 158 -23.04 3.00 -12.30
N GLY A 159 -24.16 3.21 -12.98
CA GLY A 159 -25.51 3.20 -12.43
C GLY A 159 -25.94 1.87 -11.82
N LEU A 160 -25.28 0.76 -12.16
CA LEU A 160 -25.50 -0.56 -11.55
C LEU A 160 -25.11 -0.62 -10.07
N PHE A 161 -24.37 0.37 -9.56
CA PHE A 161 -23.79 0.34 -8.22
C PHE A 161 -24.39 1.43 -7.34
N ASP A 162 -25.02 1.03 -6.23
CA ASP A 162 -25.60 1.95 -5.25
C ASP A 162 -24.55 2.72 -4.42
N ARG A 163 -23.34 2.17 -4.31
CA ARG A 163 -22.22 2.74 -3.57
C ARG A 163 -20.95 2.55 -4.41
N LEU A 164 -20.79 3.44 -5.39
CA LEU A 164 -19.79 3.28 -6.44
C LEU A 164 -18.37 3.05 -5.90
N ASP A 165 -17.85 3.99 -5.09
CA ASP A 165 -16.48 3.87 -4.56
C ASP A 165 -16.29 2.63 -3.68
N GLN A 166 -17.31 2.23 -2.92
CA GLN A 166 -17.23 1.01 -2.11
C GLN A 166 -17.25 -0.26 -2.97
N SER A 167 -17.82 -0.19 -4.16
CA SER A 167 -17.87 -1.33 -5.10
C SER A 167 -16.56 -1.53 -5.85
N LEU A 168 -15.65 -0.56 -5.82
CA LEU A 168 -14.33 -0.69 -6.42
C LEU A 168 -13.42 -1.59 -5.59
N ASP A 169 -12.62 -2.41 -6.27
CA ASP A 169 -11.58 -3.25 -5.68
C ASP A 169 -10.21 -2.57 -5.72
N GLY A 170 -10.06 -1.54 -6.56
CA GLY A 170 -8.79 -0.81 -6.65
C GLY A 170 -8.85 0.51 -7.40
N TRP A 171 -7.78 1.28 -7.24
CA TRP A 171 -7.51 2.53 -7.94
C TRP A 171 -6.10 2.49 -8.52
N LEU A 172 -5.97 2.78 -9.82
CA LEU A 172 -4.69 2.92 -10.51
C LEU A 172 -4.53 4.37 -10.92
N ILE A 173 -3.46 5.02 -10.48
CA ILE A 173 -3.28 6.46 -10.62
C ILE A 173 -1.98 6.73 -11.36
N LYS A 174 -2.10 7.27 -12.59
CA LYS A 174 -0.95 7.72 -13.36
C LYS A 174 -0.57 9.14 -12.93
N SER A 175 0.45 9.23 -12.07
CA SER A 175 0.92 10.51 -11.53
C SER A 175 2.28 10.37 -10.88
N GLU A 176 2.95 11.50 -10.70
CA GLU A 176 4.03 11.62 -9.74
C GLU A 176 3.47 11.31 -8.32
N ASN A 177 4.18 10.52 -7.54
CA ASN A 177 3.62 9.92 -6.33
C ASN A 177 3.32 10.94 -5.21
N TYR A 178 4.14 11.99 -5.02
CA TYR A 178 3.82 13.03 -4.05
C TYR A 178 2.52 13.77 -4.44
N GLN A 179 2.36 14.10 -5.73
CA GLN A 179 1.16 14.76 -6.26
C GLN A 179 -0.09 13.91 -5.99
N ALA A 180 0.02 12.61 -6.26
CA ALA A 180 -1.07 11.67 -6.00
C ALA A 180 -1.37 11.59 -4.50
N LEU A 181 -0.36 11.28 -3.67
CA LEU A 181 -0.53 11.14 -2.22
C LEU A 181 -1.16 12.40 -1.60
N ASN A 182 -0.72 13.59 -2.01
CA ASN A 182 -1.25 14.85 -1.51
C ASN A 182 -2.69 15.11 -1.97
N THR A 183 -2.98 14.90 -3.27
CA THR A 183 -4.28 15.21 -3.87
C THR A 183 -5.41 14.34 -3.31
N ILE A 184 -5.15 13.03 -3.17
CA ILE A 184 -6.20 12.09 -2.77
C ILE A 184 -6.18 11.78 -1.26
N LEU A 185 -5.25 12.37 -0.49
CA LEU A 185 -5.17 12.21 0.96
C LEU A 185 -6.50 12.43 1.68
N PRO A 186 -7.31 13.48 1.39
CA PRO A 186 -8.56 13.68 2.11
C PRO A 186 -9.51 12.49 2.01
N LYS A 187 -9.54 11.81 0.84
CA LYS A 187 -10.41 10.64 0.58
C LYS A 187 -9.97 9.40 1.36
N PHE A 188 -8.66 9.21 1.57
CA PHE A 188 -8.10 7.98 2.13
C PHE A 188 -7.34 8.16 3.45
N ARG A 189 -7.40 9.33 4.07
CA ARG A 189 -6.73 9.63 5.34
C ARG A 189 -7.07 8.61 6.42
N LYS A 190 -6.05 8.02 7.05
CA LYS A 190 -6.15 7.02 8.14
C LYS A 190 -6.98 5.78 7.80
N ARG A 191 -6.95 5.36 6.53
CA ARG A 191 -7.72 4.19 6.06
C ARG A 191 -6.84 3.05 5.56
N VAL A 192 -5.56 3.27 5.33
CA VAL A 192 -4.68 2.26 4.73
C VAL A 192 -4.10 1.35 5.80
N LYS A 193 -4.32 0.06 5.64
CA LYS A 193 -3.84 -0.99 6.55
C LYS A 193 -2.41 -1.40 6.26
N CYS A 194 -2.07 -1.54 4.99
CA CYS A 194 -0.76 -1.95 4.55
C CYS A 194 -0.24 -0.97 3.49
N ILE A 195 0.92 -0.38 3.73
CA ILE A 195 1.68 0.34 2.72
C ILE A 195 2.90 -0.51 2.41
N TYR A 196 3.03 -0.95 1.16
CA TYR A 196 4.24 -1.59 0.67
C TYR A 196 4.84 -0.72 -0.42
N ILE A 197 6.12 -0.41 -0.34
CA ILE A 197 6.85 0.36 -1.35
C ILE A 197 8.22 -0.22 -1.65
N ASP A 198 8.61 -0.06 -2.91
CA ASP A 198 9.91 -0.45 -3.45
C ASP A 198 10.54 0.76 -4.16
N PRO A 199 11.07 1.75 -3.40
CA PRO A 199 11.66 2.95 -3.97
C PRO A 199 12.97 2.63 -4.71
N PRO A 200 13.48 3.50 -5.62
CA PRO A 200 14.78 3.34 -6.21
C PRO A 200 15.88 3.20 -5.14
N TYR A 201 16.77 2.22 -5.28
CA TYR A 201 17.79 1.92 -4.25
C TYR A 201 19.01 2.82 -4.28
N ASN A 202 19.08 3.74 -5.25
CA ASN A 202 20.18 4.69 -5.42
C ASN A 202 21.56 4.01 -5.62
N THR A 203 21.56 2.87 -6.30
CA THR A 203 22.78 2.05 -6.54
C THR A 203 23.65 2.59 -7.66
N GLY A 204 23.09 3.44 -8.52
CA GLY A 204 23.76 3.98 -9.71
C GLY A 204 23.91 2.96 -10.83
N SER A 205 23.19 1.86 -10.81
CA SER A 205 23.13 0.93 -11.93
C SER A 205 22.22 1.50 -13.04
N ASP A 206 22.73 1.55 -14.28
CA ASP A 206 22.00 2.13 -15.43
C ASP A 206 20.86 1.22 -15.95
N GLU A 207 20.51 0.16 -15.23
CA GLU A 207 19.51 -0.83 -15.62
C GLU A 207 18.06 -0.43 -15.27
N PHE A 208 17.86 0.71 -14.58
CA PHE A 208 16.55 1.19 -14.19
C PHE A 208 16.01 2.24 -15.18
N ILE A 209 14.70 2.19 -15.44
CA ILE A 209 13.96 3.19 -16.24
C ILE A 209 13.98 4.56 -15.56
N TYR A 210 14.08 4.57 -14.23
CA TYR A 210 14.25 5.78 -13.42
C TYR A 210 15.71 6.12 -13.20
N ARG A 211 15.98 7.41 -12.93
CA ARG A 211 17.29 7.83 -12.45
C ARG A 211 17.57 7.18 -11.09
N ASP A 212 18.65 6.43 -11.02
CA ASP A 212 19.14 5.71 -9.83
C ASP A 212 20.52 6.23 -9.36
N ARG A 213 20.81 7.51 -9.63
CA ARG A 213 22.06 8.20 -9.24
C ARG A 213 21.74 9.55 -8.64
N TYR A 214 21.23 9.55 -7.42
CA TYR A 214 21.00 10.75 -6.65
C TYR A 214 22.17 10.98 -5.67
N GLN A 215 22.42 12.23 -5.34
CA GLN A 215 23.14 12.49 -4.08
C GLN A 215 22.27 11.95 -2.95
N HIS A 216 22.88 11.34 -1.92
CA HIS A 216 22.16 10.79 -0.77
C HIS A 216 21.16 11.78 -0.15
N SER A 217 21.57 13.08 -0.04
CA SER A 217 20.68 14.13 0.46
C SER A 217 19.45 14.37 -0.40
N CYS A 218 19.59 14.36 -1.74
CA CYS A 218 18.46 14.53 -2.65
C CYS A 218 17.50 13.33 -2.57
N TRP A 219 18.05 12.11 -2.55
CA TRP A 219 17.27 10.90 -2.40
C TRP A 219 16.49 10.90 -1.06
N LEU A 220 17.15 11.28 0.03
CA LEU A 220 16.50 11.40 1.35
C LEU A 220 15.40 12.46 1.34
N SER A 221 15.63 13.64 0.74
CA SER A 221 14.61 14.69 0.63
C SER A 221 13.37 14.20 -0.12
N MET A 222 13.57 13.44 -1.20
CA MET A 222 12.47 12.78 -1.92
C MET A 222 11.70 11.85 -0.98
N MET A 223 12.36 10.99 -0.22
CA MET A 223 11.73 10.03 0.67
C MET A 223 11.03 10.70 1.86
N VAL A 224 11.62 11.72 2.46
CA VAL A 224 11.05 12.47 3.60
C VAL A 224 9.64 12.96 3.30
N ASP A 225 9.46 13.66 2.20
CA ASP A 225 8.17 14.23 1.82
C ASP A 225 7.09 13.16 1.64
N ARG A 226 7.46 12.04 1.03
CA ARG A 226 6.55 10.92 0.75
C ARG A 226 6.21 10.11 1.98
N LEU A 227 7.19 9.85 2.84
CA LEU A 227 6.96 9.16 4.12
C LEU A 227 6.09 9.99 5.06
N ALA A 228 6.28 11.32 5.08
CA ALA A 228 5.46 12.22 5.87
C ALA A 228 3.98 12.19 5.44
N LEU A 229 3.72 12.20 4.13
CA LEU A 229 2.36 12.01 3.61
C LEU A 229 1.83 10.60 3.89
N ALA A 230 2.61 9.57 3.63
CA ALA A 230 2.21 8.19 3.80
C ALA A 230 1.79 7.86 5.24
N ARG A 231 2.44 8.49 6.24
CA ARG A 231 2.03 8.41 7.64
C ARG A 231 0.57 8.82 7.86
N GLU A 232 0.11 9.88 7.17
CA GLU A 232 -1.26 10.37 7.29
C GLU A 232 -2.30 9.43 6.66
N TRP A 233 -1.86 8.53 5.79
CA TRP A 233 -2.72 7.52 5.16
C TRP A 233 -2.95 6.30 6.05
N MET A 234 -1.96 5.93 6.88
CA MET A 234 -2.02 4.72 7.71
C MET A 234 -3.16 4.76 8.72
N SER A 235 -3.92 3.68 8.81
CA SER A 235 -4.87 3.43 9.88
C SER A 235 -4.16 3.30 11.25
N ARG A 236 -4.91 3.28 12.34
CA ARG A 236 -4.33 3.15 13.71
C ARG A 236 -3.52 1.87 13.89
N ASP A 237 -3.95 0.81 13.25
CA ASP A 237 -3.32 -0.50 13.23
C ASP A 237 -2.64 -0.80 11.90
N GLY A 238 -2.36 0.24 11.10
CA GLY A 238 -1.69 0.18 9.81
C GLY A 238 -0.18 0.05 9.95
N ALA A 239 0.42 -0.66 9.00
CA ALA A 239 1.86 -0.85 8.89
C ALA A 239 2.41 -0.47 7.51
N MET A 240 3.64 0.03 7.49
CA MET A 240 4.39 0.36 6.29
C MET A 240 5.60 -0.55 6.16
N PHE A 241 5.82 -1.08 4.96
CA PHE A 241 6.94 -1.94 4.59
C PHE A 241 7.71 -1.28 3.45
N ILE A 242 9.00 -1.01 3.66
CA ILE A 242 9.85 -0.29 2.71
C ILE A 242 11.00 -1.21 2.31
N SER A 243 10.97 -1.70 1.08
CA SER A 243 12.07 -2.47 0.50
C SER A 243 13.28 -1.56 0.26
N ILE A 244 14.47 -2.03 0.60
CA ILE A 244 15.71 -1.29 0.40
C ILE A 244 16.93 -2.24 0.43
N ASP A 245 17.97 -1.88 -0.28
CA ASP A 245 19.27 -2.55 -0.16
C ASP A 245 20.19 -1.93 0.90
N ALA A 246 21.40 -2.44 1.02
CA ALA A 246 22.38 -1.94 2.00
C ALA A 246 22.88 -0.51 1.70
N ASN A 247 22.69 0.01 0.47
CA ASN A 247 23.24 1.31 0.06
C ASN A 247 22.60 2.47 0.80
N GLU A 248 21.27 2.49 0.94
CA GLU A 248 20.53 3.58 1.59
C GLU A 248 19.82 3.16 2.88
N ARG A 249 19.87 1.88 3.28
CA ARG A 249 19.13 1.33 4.44
C ARG A 249 19.30 2.15 5.71
N ASP A 250 20.53 2.44 6.10
CA ASP A 250 20.80 3.07 7.41
C ASP A 250 20.39 4.54 7.42
N ARG A 251 20.54 5.22 6.28
CA ARG A 251 20.09 6.60 6.10
C ARG A 251 18.58 6.69 6.10
N LEU A 252 17.94 5.79 5.35
CA LEU A 252 16.48 5.67 5.29
C LEU A 252 15.90 5.38 6.67
N LYS A 253 16.48 4.41 7.40
CA LYS A 253 16.05 4.10 8.76
C LYS A 253 16.11 5.32 9.67
N SER A 254 17.24 6.06 9.67
CA SER A 254 17.40 7.24 10.50
C SER A 254 16.35 8.32 10.22
N VAL A 255 16.01 8.52 8.96
CA VAL A 255 14.98 9.48 8.55
C VAL A 255 13.57 8.96 8.87
N ALA A 256 13.32 7.68 8.63
CA ALA A 256 12.03 7.05 8.94
C ALA A 256 11.73 7.06 10.44
N ASP A 257 12.74 6.85 11.31
CA ASP A 257 12.61 6.98 12.76
C ASP A 257 12.14 8.40 13.18
N LEU A 258 12.61 9.45 12.49
CA LEU A 258 12.19 10.82 12.74
C LEU A 258 10.74 11.10 12.28
N ILE A 259 10.33 10.53 11.16
CA ILE A 259 9.04 10.81 10.53
C ILE A 259 7.94 9.89 11.09
N LEU A 260 8.20 8.58 11.15
CA LEU A 260 7.24 7.55 11.53
C LEU A 260 7.30 7.22 13.03
N SER A 261 8.20 7.87 13.79
CA SER A 261 8.56 7.62 15.18
C SER A 261 9.48 6.40 15.37
N GLU A 262 10.47 6.53 16.24
CA GLU A 262 11.32 5.42 16.68
C GLU A 262 10.50 4.32 17.36
N ASP A 263 9.51 4.70 18.15
CA ASP A 263 8.57 3.76 18.79
C ASP A 263 7.67 3.03 17.78
N GLY A 264 7.50 3.57 16.59
CA GLY A 264 6.77 2.96 15.47
C GLY A 264 7.59 1.91 14.71
N TYR A 265 8.91 1.83 14.95
CA TYR A 265 9.74 0.80 14.32
C TYR A 265 9.38 -0.59 14.86
N LEU A 266 9.05 -1.52 13.97
CA LEU A 266 8.62 -2.88 14.31
C LEU A 266 9.73 -3.90 14.09
N ASN A 267 10.20 -4.01 12.85
CA ASN A 267 11.22 -4.99 12.43
C ASN A 267 12.04 -4.49 11.25
N THR A 268 13.20 -5.07 11.04
CA THR A 268 13.84 -5.20 9.74
C THR A 268 13.73 -6.63 9.27
N PHE A 269 12.98 -6.87 8.18
CA PHE A 269 12.97 -8.15 7.52
C PHE A 269 14.23 -8.29 6.65
N VAL A 270 14.81 -9.47 6.65
CA VAL A 270 15.94 -9.84 5.79
C VAL A 270 15.42 -10.79 4.72
N TRP A 271 15.41 -10.33 3.47
CA TRP A 271 15.03 -11.17 2.34
C TRP A 271 16.27 -11.78 1.70
N ILE A 272 16.43 -13.08 1.83
CA ILE A 272 17.49 -13.84 1.18
C ILE A 272 17.09 -14.09 -0.27
N ASN A 273 17.48 -13.17 -1.14
CA ASN A 273 17.00 -13.07 -2.52
C ASN A 273 17.85 -13.89 -3.51
N ASN A 274 19.15 -14.13 -3.22
CA ASN A 274 20.05 -14.85 -4.10
C ASN A 274 21.17 -15.56 -3.33
N LEU A 275 21.00 -16.83 -3.01
CA LEU A 275 22.03 -17.62 -2.31
C LEU A 275 23.31 -17.87 -3.13
N LYS A 276 23.25 -17.77 -4.46
CA LYS A 276 24.43 -17.95 -5.32
C LYS A 276 25.40 -16.76 -5.20
N GLY A 277 24.94 -15.63 -4.70
CA GLY A 277 25.69 -14.39 -4.56
C GLY A 277 26.16 -13.84 -5.93
N ARG A 278 26.03 -12.53 -6.13
CA ARG A 278 26.73 -11.90 -7.25
C ARG A 278 28.15 -11.57 -6.78
N GLN A 279 29.16 -12.13 -7.42
CA GLN A 279 30.58 -11.83 -7.17
C GLN A 279 30.98 -10.42 -7.66
N ILE A 280 30.09 -9.45 -7.60
CA ILE A 280 30.29 -8.10 -8.17
C ILE A 280 31.00 -7.18 -7.15
N SER A 281 31.01 -7.52 -5.86
CA SER A 281 31.73 -6.70 -4.88
C SER A 281 33.24 -6.95 -4.98
N GLY A 282 33.99 -5.97 -5.42
CA GLY A 282 35.48 -6.05 -5.44
C GLY A 282 36.10 -6.10 -4.04
N ARG A 283 35.32 -6.01 -2.95
CA ARG A 283 35.75 -6.06 -1.55
C ARG A 283 34.65 -6.63 -0.68
N GLY A 284 35.01 -7.43 0.32
CA GLY A 284 34.11 -8.02 1.30
C GLY A 284 33.41 -9.28 0.83
N ALA A 285 32.30 -9.62 1.44
CA ALA A 285 31.48 -10.78 1.11
C ALA A 285 30.49 -10.49 -0.01
N ALA A 286 30.08 -11.53 -0.75
CA ALA A 286 29.02 -11.42 -1.76
C ALA A 286 27.67 -11.08 -1.11
N GLY A 287 26.96 -10.09 -1.64
CA GLY A 287 25.61 -9.74 -1.21
C GLY A 287 24.60 -10.82 -1.61
N THR A 288 23.83 -11.31 -0.63
CA THR A 288 22.85 -12.38 -0.81
C THR A 288 21.44 -12.00 -0.37
N HIS A 289 21.25 -10.77 0.11
CA HIS A 289 19.99 -10.33 0.71
C HIS A 289 19.73 -8.84 0.52
N GLU A 290 18.48 -8.51 0.66
CA GLU A 290 17.93 -7.16 0.75
C GLU A 290 17.14 -7.03 2.05
N TYR A 291 16.65 -5.83 2.35
CA TYR A 291 15.93 -5.53 3.57
C TYR A 291 14.53 -5.01 3.30
N VAL A 292 13.64 -5.21 4.28
CA VAL A 292 12.37 -4.47 4.35
C VAL A 292 12.26 -3.86 5.73
N LEU A 293 12.26 -2.53 5.80
CA LEU A 293 12.00 -1.81 7.04
C LEU A 293 10.51 -1.80 7.31
N ALA A 294 10.09 -2.19 8.51
CA ALA A 294 8.70 -2.20 8.92
C ALA A 294 8.43 -1.20 10.03
N TYR A 295 7.47 -0.32 9.79
CA TYR A 295 6.96 0.66 10.74
C TYR A 295 5.45 0.51 10.89
N GLY A 296 4.93 0.80 12.06
CA GLY A 296 3.50 0.73 12.34
C GLY A 296 3.03 1.82 13.29
N ASN A 297 1.73 2.07 13.28
CA ASN A 297 1.09 2.93 14.26
C ASN A 297 0.91 2.20 15.62
N SER A 298 0.44 2.91 16.65
CA SER A 298 0.38 2.47 18.04
C SER A 298 -0.36 1.14 18.29
N ASP A 299 -1.32 0.82 17.44
CA ASP A 299 -2.22 -0.32 17.64
C ASP A 299 -1.78 -1.56 16.84
N VAL A 300 -0.63 -1.50 16.17
CA VAL A 300 -0.07 -2.65 15.44
C VAL A 300 0.43 -3.70 16.42
N GLY A 301 -0.18 -4.89 16.33
CA GLY A 301 0.23 -6.06 17.09
C GLY A 301 1.28 -6.91 16.35
N ARG A 302 1.38 -8.18 16.74
CA ARG A 302 2.22 -9.15 16.03
C ARG A 302 1.64 -9.47 14.66
N PHE A 303 2.50 -9.65 13.69
CA PHE A 303 2.10 -10.08 12.35
C PHE A 303 1.78 -11.58 12.34
N TYR A 304 0.50 -11.90 12.16
CA TYR A 304 0.03 -13.27 12.02
C TYR A 304 -0.27 -13.59 10.55
N ILE A 305 0.11 -14.78 10.14
CA ILE A 305 -0.12 -15.30 8.79
C ILE A 305 -0.76 -16.70 8.89
N PRO A 306 -1.75 -17.04 8.06
CA PRO A 306 -2.28 -18.40 8.01
C PRO A 306 -1.17 -19.42 7.76
N ILE A 307 -1.18 -20.55 8.49
CA ILE A 307 -0.12 -21.59 8.35
C ILE A 307 -0.07 -22.15 6.93
N SER A 308 -1.22 -22.33 6.28
CA SER A 308 -1.28 -22.77 4.88
C SER A 308 -0.48 -21.83 3.98
N ARG A 309 -0.69 -20.53 4.13
CA ARG A 309 0.04 -19.48 3.38
C ARG A 309 1.52 -19.44 3.78
N ALA A 310 1.83 -19.47 5.08
CA ALA A 310 3.21 -19.49 5.56
C ALA A 310 4.02 -20.62 4.94
N LYS A 311 3.42 -21.82 4.85
CA LYS A 311 4.03 -22.99 4.19
C LYS A 311 4.12 -22.84 2.68
N SER A 312 3.10 -22.27 2.04
CA SER A 312 3.11 -22.02 0.59
C SER A 312 4.23 -21.05 0.23
N ILE A 313 4.40 -19.96 0.97
CA ILE A 313 5.40 -18.91 0.69
C ILE A 313 6.80 -19.34 1.12
N MET A 314 6.96 -19.91 2.31
CA MET A 314 8.26 -20.27 2.91
C MET A 314 8.24 -21.70 3.45
N PRO A 315 8.20 -22.73 2.58
CA PRO A 315 8.06 -24.14 3.00
C PRO A 315 9.18 -24.61 3.91
N ASN A 316 10.41 -24.17 3.70
CA ASN A 316 11.55 -24.55 4.53
C ASN A 316 11.53 -23.88 5.90
N ALA A 317 11.16 -22.60 5.96
CA ALA A 317 11.08 -21.82 7.20
C ALA A 317 9.96 -22.31 8.13
N TYR A 318 8.87 -22.80 7.57
CA TYR A 318 7.70 -23.31 8.32
C TYR A 318 7.57 -24.83 8.25
N LYS A 319 8.64 -25.54 7.96
CA LYS A 319 8.72 -27.01 8.04
C LYS A 319 8.40 -27.46 9.47
N GLY A 320 7.53 -28.46 9.62
CA GLY A 320 7.15 -28.99 10.94
C GLY A 320 5.86 -28.41 11.54
N PHE A 321 5.15 -27.57 10.81
CA PHE A 321 3.79 -27.13 11.15
C PHE A 321 2.72 -28.10 10.58
N ASP A 322 3.06 -29.38 10.44
CA ASP A 322 2.15 -30.44 10.01
C ASP A 322 1.49 -31.07 11.24
N TYR A 323 0.36 -30.52 11.63
CA TYR A 323 -0.41 -31.02 12.75
C TYR A 323 -1.68 -31.71 12.25
N GLU A 324 -2.00 -32.87 12.87
CA GLU A 324 -3.29 -33.51 12.70
C GLU A 324 -4.37 -32.65 13.36
N VAL A 325 -5.34 -32.18 12.57
CA VAL A 325 -6.48 -31.39 13.09
C VAL A 325 -7.49 -32.33 13.69
N ARG A 326 -7.87 -32.09 14.95
CA ARG A 326 -8.88 -32.83 15.71
C ARG A 326 -10.03 -31.92 16.10
N HIS A 327 -11.13 -32.52 16.47
CA HIS A 327 -12.37 -31.83 16.84
C HIS A 327 -12.84 -32.30 18.21
N ASP A 328 -13.36 -31.37 19.01
CA ASP A 328 -14.14 -31.62 20.21
C ASP A 328 -15.31 -30.59 20.32
N ASP A 329 -16.08 -30.65 21.39
CA ASP A 329 -17.24 -29.77 21.59
C ASP A 329 -16.91 -28.28 21.63
N ALA A 330 -15.64 -27.91 21.91
CA ALA A 330 -15.17 -26.54 21.90
C ALA A 330 -14.54 -26.10 20.56
N GLY A 331 -14.60 -26.98 19.52
CA GLY A 331 -14.15 -26.70 18.16
C GLY A 331 -12.85 -27.44 17.77
N THR A 332 -12.18 -26.93 16.76
CA THR A 332 -10.94 -27.50 16.20
C THR A 332 -9.73 -27.27 17.10
N TYR A 333 -8.85 -28.25 17.16
CA TYR A 333 -7.56 -28.14 17.86
C TYR A 333 -6.50 -29.04 17.22
N VAL A 334 -5.24 -28.77 17.58
CA VAL A 334 -4.10 -29.64 17.30
C VAL A 334 -3.39 -30.02 18.59
N VAL A 335 -2.78 -31.19 18.59
CA VAL A 335 -1.94 -31.67 19.69
C VAL A 335 -0.50 -31.29 19.44
N LYS A 336 0.08 -30.43 20.29
CA LYS A 336 1.40 -29.86 20.02
C LYS A 336 2.49 -30.33 20.96
N ASN A 337 2.23 -30.31 22.26
CA ASN A 337 3.23 -30.63 23.29
C ASN A 337 2.64 -31.55 24.34
N GLU A 338 3.48 -32.41 24.90
CA GLU A 338 3.13 -33.09 26.12
C GLU A 338 3.09 -32.10 27.30
N LEU A 339 2.29 -32.41 28.32
CA LEU A 339 2.10 -31.56 29.48
C LEU A 339 3.36 -31.42 30.32
N TYR A 340 4.28 -32.39 30.30
CA TYR A 340 5.57 -32.25 30.98
C TYR A 340 6.55 -31.39 30.21
N ASN A 341 7.49 -30.79 30.94
CA ASN A 341 8.53 -29.97 30.29
C ASN A 341 9.70 -30.89 29.85
N THR A 342 9.99 -30.88 28.57
CA THR A 342 11.05 -31.70 27.97
C THR A 342 12.48 -31.26 28.31
N ASN A 343 12.66 -30.03 28.84
CA ASN A 343 13.94 -29.52 29.26
C ASN A 343 14.22 -30.01 30.70
N SER A 344 15.28 -30.79 30.90
CA SER A 344 15.71 -31.38 32.18
C SER A 344 15.99 -30.36 33.29
N LYS A 345 16.24 -29.08 32.92
CA LYS A 345 16.40 -27.99 33.88
C LYS A 345 15.10 -27.64 34.67
N PHE A 346 13.93 -28.11 34.21
CA PHE A 346 12.66 -27.98 34.91
C PHE A 346 12.34 -29.29 35.58
N ASN A 347 12.73 -29.37 36.83
CA ASN A 347 12.72 -30.58 37.67
C ASN A 347 12.23 -30.27 39.08
N GLU A 348 12.29 -31.23 40.00
CA GLU A 348 11.85 -31.12 41.38
C GLU A 348 12.55 -30.05 42.20
N GLU A 349 13.81 -29.70 41.88
CA GLU A 349 14.54 -28.62 42.57
C GLU A 349 14.17 -27.25 42.06
N THR A 350 14.06 -27.08 40.73
CA THR A 350 13.82 -25.77 40.12
C THR A 350 12.33 -25.40 40.05
N ARG A 351 11.44 -26.39 40.09
CA ARG A 351 9.98 -26.21 39.99
C ARG A 351 9.22 -27.19 40.90
N PRO A 352 9.45 -27.21 42.24
CA PRO A 352 8.85 -28.17 43.15
C PRO A 352 7.31 -28.18 43.12
N ASN A 353 6.69 -27.00 42.94
CA ASN A 353 5.22 -26.87 42.90
C ASN A 353 4.57 -27.44 41.63
N LEU A 354 5.38 -27.85 40.66
CA LEU A 354 4.94 -28.45 39.40
C LEU A 354 5.29 -29.96 39.33
N ILE A 355 5.57 -30.58 40.46
CA ILE A 355 5.84 -32.00 40.62
C ILE A 355 4.74 -32.61 41.52
N PHE A 356 3.79 -33.29 40.93
CA PHE A 356 2.66 -33.92 41.60
C PHE A 356 2.07 -35.03 40.72
N ASN A 357 1.30 -35.96 41.31
CA ASN A 357 0.55 -36.95 40.56
C ASN A 357 -0.74 -36.36 40.02
N ILE A 358 -1.10 -36.72 38.80
CA ILE A 358 -2.40 -36.45 38.20
C ILE A 358 -3.20 -37.75 38.22
N HIS A 359 -4.41 -37.71 38.73
CA HIS A 359 -5.36 -38.81 38.70
C HIS A 359 -6.51 -38.43 37.77
N TRP A 360 -6.71 -39.21 36.73
CA TRP A 360 -7.70 -38.97 35.69
C TRP A 360 -8.70 -40.11 35.60
N ASN A 361 -9.99 -39.78 35.63
CA ASN A 361 -11.05 -40.74 35.41
C ASN A 361 -11.45 -40.74 33.94
N PRO A 362 -11.24 -41.85 33.22
CA PRO A 362 -11.51 -41.91 31.76
C PRO A 362 -13.02 -41.90 31.43
N GLU A 363 -13.91 -42.26 32.36
CA GLU A 363 -15.36 -42.27 32.12
C GLU A 363 -15.99 -40.89 32.35
N THR A 364 -15.55 -40.17 33.40
CA THR A 364 -16.14 -38.87 33.77
C THR A 364 -15.33 -37.68 33.30
N GLY A 365 -14.03 -37.88 32.94
CA GLY A 365 -13.10 -36.81 32.64
C GLY A 365 -12.61 -36.05 33.89
N GLU A 366 -13.03 -36.43 35.08
CA GLU A 366 -12.62 -35.76 36.32
C GLU A 366 -11.12 -35.91 36.58
N ILE A 367 -10.50 -34.84 37.09
CA ILE A 367 -9.06 -34.80 37.39
C ILE A 367 -8.90 -34.48 38.91
N ARG A 368 -8.06 -35.29 39.60
CA ARG A 368 -7.63 -35.05 40.96
C ARG A 368 -6.12 -35.02 41.06
N PHE A 369 -5.57 -34.58 42.17
CA PHE A 369 -4.14 -34.46 42.42
C PHE A 369 -3.76 -35.09 43.77
N SER A 370 -2.53 -35.64 43.80
CA SER A 370 -1.87 -36.00 45.06
C SER A 370 -0.39 -35.61 45.02
N GLU A 371 0.23 -35.49 46.19
CA GLU A 371 1.69 -35.30 46.23
C GLU A 371 2.41 -36.58 45.78
N ILE A 372 3.68 -36.47 45.38
CA ILE A 372 4.42 -37.57 44.80
C ILE A 372 4.55 -38.76 45.80
N ASP A 373 4.79 -38.45 47.07
CA ASP A 373 5.02 -39.41 48.12
C ASP A 373 3.73 -39.93 48.79
N GLU A 374 2.58 -39.41 48.33
CA GLU A 374 1.28 -39.88 48.84
C GLU A 374 0.82 -41.13 48.04
N ASP A 375 0.56 -42.20 48.79
CA ASP A 375 -0.03 -43.41 48.23
C ASP A 375 -1.57 -43.35 48.31
N VAL A 376 -2.14 -42.44 47.49
CA VAL A 376 -3.59 -42.24 47.43
C VAL A 376 -4.09 -42.88 46.13
N GLU A 377 -5.06 -43.78 46.28
CA GLU A 377 -5.82 -44.34 45.17
C GLU A 377 -7.25 -43.76 45.19
N PHE A 378 -7.76 -43.36 44.03
CA PHE A 378 -9.14 -42.94 43.83
C PHE A 378 -9.84 -44.02 42.99
N ASP A 379 -11.00 -44.47 43.42
CA ASP A 379 -11.75 -45.48 42.70
C ASP A 379 -12.19 -44.95 41.31
N GLY A 380 -11.87 -45.73 40.27
CA GLY A 380 -12.12 -45.33 38.89
C GLY A 380 -11.10 -44.34 38.28
N PHE A 381 -10.05 -43.94 38.99
CA PHE A 381 -9.01 -43.03 38.47
C PHE A 381 -7.72 -43.76 38.17
N LEU A 382 -7.10 -43.28 37.06
CA LEU A 382 -5.77 -43.74 36.65
C LEU A 382 -4.72 -42.75 37.14
N LYS A 383 -3.73 -43.21 37.90
CA LYS A 383 -2.62 -42.41 38.44
C LYS A 383 -1.59 -42.16 37.34
N ILE A 384 -1.26 -40.89 37.08
CA ILE A 384 -0.29 -40.45 36.09
C ILE A 384 0.83 -39.67 36.80
N PRO A 385 1.96 -40.28 37.14
CA PRO A 385 3.10 -39.58 37.73
C PRO A 385 3.79 -38.67 36.72
N PRO A 386 4.54 -37.63 37.17
CA PRO A 386 5.42 -36.87 36.29
C PRO A 386 6.44 -37.80 35.64
N LYS A 387 6.81 -37.46 34.42
CA LYS A 387 7.77 -38.25 33.64
C LYS A 387 9.16 -38.23 34.29
N GLU A 388 9.84 -39.39 34.29
CA GLU A 388 11.21 -39.48 34.75
C GLU A 388 12.16 -38.59 33.99
N ASN A 389 13.04 -37.89 34.69
CA ASN A 389 14.05 -37.02 34.09
C ASN A 389 15.17 -37.85 33.46
N ASN A 390 15.70 -37.32 32.37
CA ASN A 390 16.73 -38.00 31.56
C ASN A 390 18.15 -37.45 31.77
N ASP A 391 18.37 -36.58 32.78
CA ASP A 391 19.70 -36.01 33.07
C ASP A 391 20.56 -36.86 34.00
N GLY A 392 20.01 -37.94 34.54
CA GLY A 392 20.72 -38.89 35.43
C GLY A 392 20.95 -38.36 36.84
N VAL A 393 20.43 -37.16 37.19
CA VAL A 393 20.57 -36.50 38.49
C VAL A 393 19.23 -36.35 39.17
N HIS A 394 18.27 -35.79 38.42
CA HIS A 394 16.94 -35.48 38.93
C HIS A 394 15.96 -36.61 38.61
N ARG A 395 14.96 -36.74 39.46
CA ARG A 395 14.02 -37.86 39.34
C ARG A 395 12.90 -37.57 38.33
N TYR A 396 12.39 -36.33 38.28
CA TYR A 396 11.21 -35.99 37.50
C TYR A 396 11.38 -34.76 36.65
N HIS A 397 10.70 -34.74 35.49
CA HIS A 397 10.39 -33.52 34.74
C HIS A 397 9.16 -32.80 35.33
N ALA A 398 9.25 -31.50 35.52
CA ALA A 398 8.12 -30.69 35.97
C ALA A 398 7.00 -30.61 34.92
N TRP A 399 5.77 -30.58 35.38
CA TRP A 399 4.64 -30.26 34.55
C TRP A 399 4.73 -28.81 34.02
N ARG A 400 4.13 -28.52 32.88
CA ARG A 400 4.06 -27.16 32.30
C ARG A 400 2.98 -26.31 32.98
N TRP A 401 1.97 -26.95 33.56
CA TRP A 401 0.81 -26.30 34.18
C TRP A 401 0.72 -26.65 35.66
N SER A 402 0.24 -25.66 36.46
CA SER A 402 -0.06 -25.88 37.87
C SER A 402 -1.37 -26.65 38.04
N LYS A 403 -1.61 -27.18 39.27
CA LYS A 403 -2.86 -27.86 39.65
C LYS A 403 -4.09 -26.99 39.34
N GLU A 404 -4.03 -25.69 39.68
CA GLU A 404 -5.09 -24.73 39.44
C GLU A 404 -5.36 -24.53 37.95
N LYS A 405 -4.30 -24.43 37.14
CA LYS A 405 -4.45 -24.30 35.69
C LYS A 405 -5.02 -25.56 35.06
N ILE A 406 -4.56 -26.73 35.47
CA ILE A 406 -5.09 -28.01 34.99
C ILE A 406 -6.59 -28.12 35.32
N SER A 407 -7.00 -27.77 36.56
CA SER A 407 -8.41 -27.81 36.95
C SER A 407 -9.28 -26.86 36.16
N ARG A 408 -8.79 -25.64 35.87
CA ARG A 408 -9.54 -24.62 35.15
C ARG A 408 -9.63 -24.91 33.67
N GLU A 409 -8.57 -25.44 33.08
CA GLU A 409 -8.38 -25.59 31.63
C GLU A 409 -8.29 -27.07 31.21
N SER A 410 -8.90 -28.00 31.98
CA SER A 410 -8.88 -29.45 31.70
C SER A 410 -9.38 -29.80 30.29
N HIS A 411 -10.37 -29.04 29.77
CA HIS A 411 -10.90 -29.18 28.41
C HIS A 411 -9.82 -28.95 27.31
N ASN A 412 -8.73 -28.30 27.64
CA ASN A 412 -7.58 -28.11 26.78
C ASN A 412 -6.47 -29.16 26.96
N LEU A 413 -6.77 -30.27 27.65
CA LEU A 413 -5.90 -31.42 27.75
C LEU A 413 -6.47 -32.61 26.99
N GLU A 414 -5.60 -33.40 26.41
CA GLU A 414 -5.92 -34.66 25.77
C GLU A 414 -5.13 -35.80 26.42
N PHE A 415 -5.85 -36.79 26.94
CA PHE A 415 -5.28 -37.97 27.56
C PHE A 415 -5.24 -39.10 26.54
N VAL A 416 -4.05 -39.59 26.25
CA VAL A 416 -3.83 -40.63 25.24
C VAL A 416 -3.28 -41.87 25.95
N ASN A 417 -4.00 -43.00 25.79
CA ASN A 417 -3.54 -44.29 26.33
C ASN A 417 -2.50 -44.85 25.32
N CYS A 418 -1.27 -45.05 25.83
CA CYS A 418 -0.15 -45.59 25.06
C CYS A 418 0.23 -47.04 25.53
N GLY A 419 -0.73 -47.81 26.00
CA GLY A 419 -0.55 -49.16 26.52
C GLY A 419 -0.22 -49.14 28.00
N ASP A 420 1.05 -49.21 28.39
CA ASP A 420 1.46 -49.23 29.79
C ASP A 420 1.45 -47.84 30.51
N SER A 421 1.20 -46.77 29.75
CA SER A 421 1.23 -45.42 30.29
C SER A 421 0.20 -44.47 29.62
N ILE A 422 -0.26 -43.47 30.35
CA ILE A 422 -1.09 -42.40 29.85
C ILE A 422 -0.21 -41.18 29.61
N ARG A 423 -0.28 -40.65 28.39
CA ARG A 423 0.39 -39.39 28.01
C ARG A 423 -0.65 -38.25 27.98
N ILE A 424 -0.26 -37.14 28.55
CA ILE A 424 -1.13 -35.95 28.56
C ILE A 424 -0.57 -34.91 27.58
N PHE A 425 -1.38 -34.49 26.67
CA PHE A 425 -1.02 -33.46 25.68
C PHE A 425 -1.84 -32.20 25.88
N THR A 426 -1.27 -31.07 25.48
CA THR A 426 -1.98 -29.80 25.45
C THR A 426 -2.63 -29.61 24.10
N LYS A 427 -3.95 -29.34 24.10
CA LYS A 427 -4.69 -28.92 22.93
C LYS A 427 -4.37 -27.44 22.63
N VAL A 428 -4.00 -27.15 21.40
CA VAL A 428 -3.77 -25.78 20.95
C VAL A 428 -4.89 -25.42 19.96
N ARG A 429 -5.65 -24.39 20.31
CA ARG A 429 -6.70 -23.82 19.46
C ARG A 429 -6.20 -22.54 18.81
N GLY A 430 -6.82 -22.07 17.74
CA GLY A 430 -6.33 -20.93 16.98
C GLY A 430 -4.98 -21.22 16.30
N PHE A 431 -4.79 -22.48 15.91
CA PHE A 431 -3.56 -22.97 15.27
C PHE A 431 -3.50 -22.63 13.79
N GLU A 432 -4.54 -22.05 13.24
CA GLU A 432 -4.64 -21.72 11.80
C GLU A 432 -3.62 -20.66 11.40
N CYS A 433 -3.18 -19.83 12.33
CA CYS A 433 -2.20 -18.78 12.10
C CYS A 433 -0.91 -18.98 12.89
N THR A 434 0.18 -18.45 12.36
CA THR A 434 1.49 -18.38 13.03
C THR A 434 2.08 -16.98 12.91
N VAL A 435 3.05 -16.64 13.77
CA VAL A 435 3.75 -15.34 13.68
C VAL A 435 4.68 -15.35 12.47
N LEU A 436 4.63 -14.28 11.68
CA LEU A 436 5.52 -14.08 10.55
C LEU A 436 6.96 -13.97 11.02
N LYS A 437 7.87 -14.70 10.36
CA LYS A 437 9.32 -14.63 10.63
C LYS A 437 9.94 -13.45 9.89
N ASP A 438 10.94 -12.83 10.50
CA ASP A 438 11.66 -11.67 9.97
C ASP A 438 12.78 -12.03 8.97
N VAL A 439 13.03 -13.29 8.74
CA VAL A 439 13.92 -13.78 7.66
C VAL A 439 13.06 -14.45 6.60
N ILE A 440 13.01 -13.86 5.41
CA ILE A 440 12.26 -14.38 4.27
C ILE A 440 13.23 -15.19 3.40
N THR A 441 12.93 -16.47 3.28
CA THR A 441 13.66 -17.43 2.45
C THR A 441 12.72 -18.01 1.39
N ASP A 442 13.23 -18.88 0.54
CA ASP A 442 12.47 -19.67 -0.44
C ASP A 442 11.84 -18.83 -1.60
N ILE A 443 12.10 -17.52 -1.65
CA ILE A 443 11.64 -16.61 -2.71
C ILE A 443 12.88 -15.98 -3.33
N ALA A 444 13.22 -16.34 -4.56
CA ALA A 444 14.36 -15.79 -5.28
C ALA A 444 13.98 -14.56 -6.12
N THR A 445 14.92 -13.64 -6.36
CA THR A 445 14.69 -12.43 -7.18
C THR A 445 14.25 -12.76 -8.61
N ASP A 446 14.81 -13.81 -9.21
CA ASP A 446 14.51 -14.21 -10.59
C ASP A 446 13.06 -14.66 -10.78
N SER A 447 12.35 -15.06 -9.71
CA SER A 447 10.94 -15.39 -9.80
C SER A 447 10.08 -14.18 -10.19
N GLY A 448 10.47 -12.94 -9.84
CA GLY A 448 9.74 -11.74 -10.28
C GLY A 448 9.79 -11.51 -11.78
N GLN A 449 10.95 -11.76 -12.41
CA GLN A 449 11.06 -11.73 -13.87
C GLN A 449 10.29 -12.88 -14.53
N GLN A 450 10.27 -14.05 -13.89
CA GLN A 450 9.49 -15.19 -14.36
C GLN A 450 7.99 -14.89 -14.30
N ASP A 451 7.47 -14.37 -13.17
CA ASP A 451 6.07 -13.95 -13.03
C ASP A 451 5.64 -13.01 -14.16
N LEU A 452 6.49 -12.03 -14.46
CA LEU A 452 6.21 -11.07 -15.53
C LEU A 452 6.37 -11.69 -16.93
N GLY A 453 7.38 -12.54 -17.11
CA GLY A 453 7.63 -13.27 -18.36
C GLY A 453 6.51 -14.25 -18.70
N ASP A 454 5.94 -14.92 -17.70
CA ASP A 454 4.78 -15.78 -17.90
C ASP A 454 3.54 -14.97 -18.31
N CYS A 455 3.33 -13.79 -17.69
CA CYS A 455 2.23 -12.91 -18.06
C CYS A 455 2.38 -12.28 -19.45
N PHE A 456 3.57 -11.83 -19.86
CA PHE A 456 3.76 -11.00 -21.06
C PHE A 456 4.66 -11.60 -22.14
N GLY A 457 5.36 -12.69 -21.85
CA GLY A 457 6.43 -13.22 -22.70
C GLY A 457 7.77 -12.51 -22.45
N LYS A 458 8.83 -12.98 -23.11
CA LYS A 458 10.22 -12.63 -22.78
C LYS A 458 10.66 -11.17 -22.99
N ALA A 459 9.84 -10.32 -23.60
CA ALA A 459 10.25 -8.97 -24.05
C ALA A 459 9.59 -7.80 -23.30
N ALA A 460 8.76 -8.03 -22.29
CA ALA A 460 7.83 -7.02 -21.81
C ALA A 460 8.41 -5.95 -20.89
N PHE A 461 9.52 -6.20 -20.20
CA PHE A 461 10.01 -5.25 -19.19
C PHE A 461 11.51 -5.41 -18.94
N SER A 462 12.25 -4.31 -18.93
CA SER A 462 13.72 -4.30 -18.77
C SER A 462 14.16 -4.19 -17.29
N SER A 463 13.24 -4.00 -16.35
CA SER A 463 13.52 -3.86 -14.92
C SER A 463 13.32 -5.19 -14.18
N TYR A 464 13.83 -5.28 -12.95
CA TYR A 464 13.68 -6.44 -12.07
C TYR A 464 12.49 -6.25 -11.12
N PRO A 465 11.26 -6.71 -11.48
CA PRO A 465 10.11 -6.59 -10.61
C PRO A 465 10.28 -7.47 -9.36
N LYS A 466 9.73 -7.05 -8.25
CA LYS A 466 9.65 -7.89 -7.07
C LYS A 466 8.76 -9.11 -7.35
N PRO A 467 9.10 -10.30 -6.82
CA PRO A 467 8.26 -11.48 -6.92
C PRO A 467 6.88 -11.24 -6.32
N VAL A 468 5.83 -11.73 -6.98
CA VAL A 468 4.45 -11.62 -6.48
C VAL A 468 4.33 -12.22 -5.09
N ARG A 469 4.87 -13.43 -4.89
CA ARG A 469 4.87 -14.13 -3.59
C ARG A 469 5.57 -13.36 -2.48
N PHE A 470 6.58 -12.55 -2.80
CA PHE A 470 7.26 -11.71 -1.83
C PHE A 470 6.34 -10.58 -1.33
N VAL A 471 5.63 -9.94 -2.24
CA VAL A 471 4.68 -8.87 -1.89
C VAL A 471 3.45 -9.44 -1.16
N GLU A 472 3.00 -10.66 -1.50
CA GLU A 472 1.93 -11.38 -0.80
C GLU A 472 2.21 -11.58 0.70
N VAL A 473 3.49 -11.66 1.12
CA VAL A 473 3.87 -11.74 2.53
C VAL A 473 3.33 -10.55 3.32
N PHE A 474 3.48 -9.34 2.77
CA PHE A 474 3.11 -8.09 3.43
C PHE A 474 1.66 -7.69 3.15
N ALA A 475 1.24 -7.74 1.88
CA ALA A 475 -0.15 -7.45 1.50
C ALA A 475 -1.16 -8.39 2.16
N GLY A 476 -0.75 -9.63 2.44
CA GLY A 476 -1.57 -10.62 3.15
C GLY A 476 -1.80 -10.32 4.64
N LEU A 477 -1.15 -9.29 5.20
CA LEU A 477 -1.42 -8.79 6.55
C LEU A 477 -2.66 -7.88 6.62
N ALA A 478 -3.12 -7.39 5.47
CA ALA A 478 -4.42 -6.75 5.34
C ALA A 478 -5.53 -7.82 5.32
N ASN A 479 -6.62 -7.55 6.05
CA ASN A 479 -7.81 -8.40 6.10
C ASN A 479 -8.83 -7.98 5.03
N ASN A 480 -10.02 -8.58 5.06
CA ASN A 480 -11.11 -8.21 4.17
C ASN A 480 -11.48 -6.73 4.28
N ASP A 481 -11.79 -6.12 3.14
CA ASP A 481 -12.15 -4.70 2.98
C ASP A 481 -11.05 -3.68 3.36
N GLU A 482 -9.85 -4.14 3.74
CA GLU A 482 -8.75 -3.25 4.06
C GLU A 482 -7.97 -2.83 2.81
N LEU A 483 -7.39 -1.63 2.89
CA LEU A 483 -6.65 -1.00 1.78
C LEU A 483 -5.15 -1.31 1.85
N VAL A 484 -4.60 -1.68 0.69
CA VAL A 484 -3.17 -1.80 0.43
C VAL A 484 -2.75 -0.66 -0.50
N LEU A 485 -1.72 0.09 -0.13
CA LEU A 485 -1.18 1.20 -0.93
C LEU A 485 0.23 0.90 -1.39
N ASP A 486 0.50 1.17 -2.67
CA ASP A 486 1.84 1.19 -3.23
C ASP A 486 2.00 2.41 -4.13
N PHE A 487 2.85 3.36 -3.71
CA PHE A 487 3.11 4.59 -4.45
C PHE A 487 4.46 4.61 -5.18
N PHE A 488 5.08 3.44 -5.32
CA PHE A 488 6.15 3.11 -6.25
C PHE A 488 5.77 1.82 -6.99
N ALA A 489 4.58 1.82 -7.62
CA ALA A 489 3.91 0.61 -8.06
C ALA A 489 4.66 -0.19 -9.15
N GLY A 490 5.54 0.48 -9.89
CA GLY A 490 6.33 -0.16 -10.92
C GLY A 490 5.48 -0.94 -11.91
N SER A 491 5.76 -2.22 -12.07
CA SER A 491 5.01 -3.11 -12.96
C SER A 491 3.65 -3.59 -12.41
N GLY A 492 3.21 -3.11 -11.22
CA GLY A 492 1.92 -3.49 -10.61
C GLY A 492 1.93 -4.81 -9.84
N THR A 493 3.09 -5.21 -9.30
CA THR A 493 3.22 -6.45 -8.52
C THR A 493 2.28 -6.49 -7.31
N THR A 494 2.09 -5.35 -6.64
CA THR A 494 1.24 -5.25 -5.46
C THR A 494 -0.24 -5.52 -5.77
N ALA A 495 -0.78 -4.99 -6.88
CA ALA A 495 -2.14 -5.34 -7.30
C ALA A 495 -2.27 -6.83 -7.63
N HIS A 496 -1.30 -7.40 -8.35
CA HIS A 496 -1.29 -8.83 -8.67
C HIS A 496 -1.28 -9.68 -7.39
N ALA A 497 -0.47 -9.32 -6.39
CA ALA A 497 -0.44 -9.97 -5.10
C ALA A 497 -1.81 -9.90 -4.38
N VAL A 498 -2.44 -8.72 -4.32
CA VAL A 498 -3.76 -8.55 -3.68
C VAL A 498 -4.84 -9.36 -4.41
N ILE A 499 -4.84 -9.36 -5.73
CA ILE A 499 -5.78 -10.14 -6.55
C ILE A 499 -5.63 -11.64 -6.28
N ASN A 500 -4.39 -12.16 -6.21
CA ASN A 500 -4.14 -13.56 -5.88
C ASN A 500 -4.61 -13.91 -4.47
N LEU A 501 -4.30 -13.07 -3.48
CA LEU A 501 -4.74 -13.24 -2.11
C LEU A 501 -6.27 -13.34 -2.00
N ASN A 502 -6.98 -12.43 -2.69
CA ASN A 502 -8.45 -12.43 -2.71
C ASN A 502 -9.01 -13.68 -3.41
N ARG A 503 -8.33 -14.18 -4.46
CA ARG A 503 -8.70 -15.42 -5.14
C ARG A 503 -8.49 -16.66 -4.27
N GLU A 504 -7.40 -16.68 -3.48
CA GLU A 504 -7.02 -17.80 -2.62
C GLU A 504 -7.98 -17.95 -1.42
N ASP A 505 -8.31 -16.85 -0.74
CA ASP A 505 -9.06 -16.89 0.51
C ASP A 505 -10.50 -16.32 0.43
N GLY A 506 -10.94 -15.89 -0.79
CA GLY A 506 -12.24 -15.26 -0.98
C GLY A 506 -12.35 -13.86 -0.37
N GLY A 507 -11.21 -13.24 -0.06
CA GLY A 507 -11.12 -11.90 0.51
C GLY A 507 -11.57 -10.79 -0.46
N GLN A 508 -11.74 -9.59 0.08
CA GLN A 508 -12.14 -8.37 -0.65
C GLN A 508 -11.18 -7.22 -0.35
N ARG A 509 -9.88 -7.51 -0.20
CA ARG A 509 -8.85 -6.47 -0.04
C ARG A 509 -8.87 -5.54 -1.23
N LYS A 510 -8.62 -4.26 -0.97
CA LYS A 510 -8.58 -3.22 -2.00
C LYS A 510 -7.16 -2.70 -2.14
N TYR A 511 -6.84 -2.14 -3.31
CA TYR A 511 -5.52 -1.59 -3.53
C TYR A 511 -5.55 -0.21 -4.20
N ILE A 512 -4.51 0.58 -3.92
CA ILE A 512 -4.23 1.86 -4.57
C ILE A 512 -2.81 1.80 -5.08
N LEU A 513 -2.64 1.95 -6.40
CA LEU A 513 -1.32 1.98 -7.03
C LEU A 513 -1.07 3.33 -7.67
N VAL A 514 0.10 3.89 -7.43
CA VAL A 514 0.56 5.12 -8.07
C VAL A 514 1.83 4.86 -8.85
N GLU A 515 1.83 5.26 -10.13
CA GLU A 515 2.96 5.13 -11.04
C GLU A 515 2.95 6.27 -12.06
N MET A 516 4.11 6.85 -12.33
CA MET A 516 4.22 8.00 -13.23
C MET A 516 4.70 7.65 -14.63
N ALA A 517 5.38 6.53 -14.79
CA ALA A 517 6.05 6.19 -16.04
C ALA A 517 5.09 5.69 -17.13
N ASP A 518 5.54 5.73 -18.37
CA ASP A 518 4.75 5.33 -19.53
C ASP A 518 4.35 3.85 -19.54
N TYR A 519 5.09 3.01 -18.81
CA TYR A 519 4.71 1.61 -18.64
C TYR A 519 3.48 1.41 -17.72
N PHE A 520 2.93 2.48 -17.13
CA PHE A 520 1.60 2.42 -16.51
C PHE A 520 0.57 1.84 -17.49
N ASP A 521 0.56 2.36 -18.73
CA ASP A 521 -0.41 1.94 -19.77
C ASP A 521 -0.02 0.63 -20.46
N THR A 522 1.28 0.34 -20.58
CA THR A 522 1.76 -0.81 -21.35
C THR A 522 2.07 -2.06 -20.51
N VAL A 523 2.27 -1.92 -19.21
CA VAL A 523 2.60 -3.01 -18.30
C VAL A 523 1.67 -3.08 -17.11
N LEU A 524 1.55 -2.00 -16.30
CA LEU A 524 0.84 -2.03 -15.03
C LEU A 524 -0.66 -2.34 -15.22
N LEU A 525 -1.38 -1.52 -16.01
CA LEU A 525 -2.81 -1.72 -16.30
C LEU A 525 -3.08 -3.06 -17.00
N PRO A 526 -2.35 -3.45 -18.05
CA PRO A 526 -2.44 -4.78 -18.64
C PRO A 526 -2.20 -5.93 -17.66
N ARG A 527 -1.22 -5.81 -16.74
CA ARG A 527 -0.96 -6.82 -15.72
C ARG A 527 -2.15 -7.02 -14.79
N VAL A 528 -2.78 -5.93 -14.35
CA VAL A 528 -3.99 -6.00 -13.52
C VAL A 528 -5.11 -6.72 -14.26
N LYS A 529 -5.37 -6.34 -15.53
CA LYS A 529 -6.37 -7.02 -16.38
C LYS A 529 -6.09 -8.52 -16.51
N LYS A 530 -4.82 -8.89 -16.73
CA LYS A 530 -4.41 -10.29 -16.86
C LYS A 530 -4.56 -11.06 -15.54
N ALA A 531 -4.12 -10.48 -14.42
CA ALA A 531 -4.24 -11.10 -13.11
C ALA A 531 -5.69 -11.34 -12.70
N VAL A 532 -6.61 -10.46 -13.10
CA VAL A 532 -8.05 -10.60 -12.88
C VAL A 532 -8.62 -11.77 -13.71
N PHE A 533 -8.23 -11.86 -14.97
CA PHE A 533 -8.75 -12.87 -15.90
C PHE A 533 -8.29 -14.29 -15.54
N SER A 534 -7.01 -14.48 -15.19
CA SER A 534 -6.45 -15.81 -14.91
C SER A 534 -5.27 -15.74 -13.94
N ASP A 535 -5.13 -16.76 -13.09
CA ASP A 535 -3.95 -17.03 -12.26
C ASP A 535 -2.88 -17.85 -13.00
N GLN A 536 -3.19 -18.41 -14.18
CA GLN A 536 -2.30 -19.28 -14.94
C GLN A 536 -1.94 -18.66 -16.28
N TRP A 537 -0.68 -18.23 -16.39
CA TRP A 537 -0.12 -17.62 -17.61
C TRP A 537 1.12 -18.35 -18.07
N LYS A 538 1.35 -18.43 -19.36
CA LYS A 538 2.58 -18.98 -19.94
C LYS A 538 2.91 -18.26 -21.24
N ASN A 539 4.09 -17.62 -21.31
CA ASN A 539 4.54 -16.87 -22.48
C ASN A 539 3.49 -15.87 -23.01
N GLY A 540 2.83 -15.15 -22.12
CA GLY A 540 1.84 -14.13 -22.48
C GLY A 540 0.43 -14.64 -22.76
N LYS A 541 0.18 -15.93 -22.72
CA LYS A 541 -1.14 -16.55 -22.99
C LYS A 541 -1.75 -17.18 -21.75
N ALA A 542 -3.04 -16.92 -21.53
CA ALA A 542 -3.82 -17.57 -20.48
C ALA A 542 -3.93 -19.07 -20.72
N GLN A 543 -3.80 -19.87 -19.64
CA GLN A 543 -3.94 -21.31 -19.69
C GLN A 543 -5.42 -21.72 -19.46
N GLU A 544 -5.80 -22.93 -19.93
CA GLU A 544 -7.19 -23.37 -19.91
C GLU A 544 -7.75 -23.60 -18.50
N ASP A 545 -6.90 -24.04 -17.58
CA ASP A 545 -7.23 -24.34 -16.17
C ASP A 545 -7.13 -23.11 -15.26
N GLY A 546 -6.80 -21.95 -15.81
CA GLY A 546 -6.65 -20.71 -15.05
C GLY A 546 -7.98 -20.22 -14.46
N LYS A 547 -7.89 -19.72 -13.23
CA LYS A 547 -9.04 -19.18 -12.49
C LYS A 547 -8.98 -17.65 -12.49
N GLY A 548 -10.08 -17.04 -12.92
CA GLY A 548 -10.27 -15.60 -12.79
C GLY A 548 -10.92 -15.22 -11.46
N ILE A 549 -11.14 -13.91 -11.28
CA ILE A 549 -11.84 -13.35 -10.13
C ILE A 549 -12.69 -12.15 -10.56
N SER A 550 -13.88 -12.04 -9.98
CA SER A 550 -14.75 -10.87 -10.13
C SER A 550 -14.05 -9.60 -9.69
N HIS A 551 -14.04 -8.55 -10.52
CA HIS A 551 -13.21 -7.36 -10.23
C HIS A 551 -13.79 -6.08 -10.84
N PHE A 552 -13.53 -4.96 -10.15
CA PHE A 552 -13.91 -3.62 -10.59
C PHE A 552 -12.87 -2.59 -10.14
N VAL A 553 -12.14 -2.00 -11.08
CA VAL A 553 -11.06 -1.05 -10.79
C VAL A 553 -11.25 0.24 -11.57
N LYS A 554 -10.96 1.38 -10.93
CA LYS A 554 -10.90 2.69 -11.56
C LYS A 554 -9.45 3.03 -11.88
N TYR A 555 -9.19 3.60 -13.06
CA TYR A 555 -7.89 4.15 -13.39
C TYR A 555 -8.01 5.54 -14.02
N TYR A 556 -7.03 6.42 -13.71
CA TYR A 556 -7.02 7.79 -14.18
C TYR A 556 -5.62 8.42 -14.12
N CYS A 557 -5.47 9.56 -14.77
CA CYS A 557 -4.30 10.42 -14.65
C CYS A 557 -4.61 11.60 -13.72
N LEU A 558 -3.58 12.13 -13.04
CA LEU A 558 -3.68 13.44 -12.40
C LEU A 558 -3.01 14.49 -13.26
N GLU A 559 -3.55 15.71 -13.19
CA GLU A 559 -2.90 16.90 -13.70
C GLU A 559 -1.44 16.96 -13.21
N GLN A 560 -0.48 17.13 -14.11
CA GLN A 560 0.94 17.17 -13.74
C GLN A 560 1.34 18.55 -13.23
N TYR A 561 2.36 18.60 -12.38
CA TYR A 561 2.92 19.86 -11.87
C TYR A 561 3.34 20.79 -13.01
N GLU A 562 4.00 20.24 -14.03
CA GLU A 562 4.45 20.96 -15.21
C GLU A 562 3.29 21.58 -16.00
N ASP A 563 2.16 20.89 -16.10
CA ASP A 563 0.95 21.41 -16.75
C ASP A 563 0.42 22.63 -16.01
N VAL A 564 0.37 22.57 -14.67
CA VAL A 564 -0.04 23.70 -13.84
C VAL A 564 0.90 24.87 -14.00
N LEU A 565 2.20 24.63 -13.97
CA LEU A 565 3.23 25.65 -14.12
C LEU A 565 3.14 26.38 -15.47
N CYS A 566 2.93 25.62 -16.56
CA CYS A 566 2.77 26.18 -17.91
C CYS A 566 1.48 26.99 -18.08
N ARG A 567 0.43 26.71 -17.29
CA ARG A 567 -0.87 27.38 -17.36
C ARG A 567 -1.03 28.49 -16.33
N ALA A 568 -0.12 28.62 -15.37
CA ALA A 568 -0.18 29.64 -14.34
C ALA A 568 -0.02 31.04 -14.98
N HIS A 569 -1.03 31.88 -14.80
CA HIS A 569 -1.00 33.26 -15.23
C HIS A 569 -0.77 34.17 -14.04
N TYR A 570 0.13 35.13 -14.21
CA TYR A 570 0.49 36.12 -13.21
C TYR A 570 0.15 37.51 -13.74
N ALA A 571 -0.84 38.11 -13.16
CA ALA A 571 -1.20 39.52 -13.49
C ALA A 571 -0.13 40.44 -12.92
N ASP A 572 0.31 41.42 -13.74
CA ASP A 572 1.17 42.50 -13.24
C ASP A 572 0.31 43.47 -12.43
N ALA A 573 0.44 43.40 -11.10
CA ALA A 573 -0.16 44.43 -10.24
C ALA A 573 0.79 45.64 -10.17
N GLU A 574 0.25 46.84 -10.30
CA GLU A 574 1.00 48.05 -9.95
C GLU A 574 1.37 47.98 -8.46
N PRO A 575 2.60 48.35 -8.06
CA PRO A 575 3.00 48.30 -6.67
C PRO A 575 2.08 49.23 -5.85
N LEU A 576 1.38 48.67 -4.86
CA LEU A 576 0.47 49.39 -3.97
C LEU A 576 1.19 50.51 -3.18
N PHE A 577 2.51 50.46 -3.06
CA PHE A 577 3.33 51.41 -2.34
C PHE A 577 4.61 51.74 -3.11
N VAL A 578 4.73 52.95 -3.62
CA VAL A 578 5.91 53.44 -4.36
C VAL A 578 7.15 53.56 -3.49
N GLU A 579 7.02 53.54 -2.16
CA GLU A 579 8.12 53.68 -1.18
C GLU A 579 8.54 52.35 -0.53
N ALA A 580 7.95 51.22 -0.93
CA ALA A 580 8.33 49.92 -0.37
C ALA A 580 9.73 49.52 -0.88
N ASP A 581 10.48 48.81 -0.02
CA ASP A 581 11.80 48.20 -0.31
C ASP A 581 11.73 47.45 -1.68
N PRO A 582 12.63 47.82 -2.65
CA PRO A 582 12.65 47.17 -3.96
C PRO A 582 12.72 45.65 -3.92
N TYR A 583 13.29 45.07 -2.87
CA TYR A 583 13.36 43.63 -2.67
C TYR A 583 12.02 43.00 -2.22
N SER A 584 11.15 43.75 -1.60
CA SER A 584 9.78 43.33 -1.27
C SER A 584 8.80 43.49 -2.43
N GLN A 585 9.15 44.30 -3.45
CA GLN A 585 8.32 44.55 -4.62
C GLN A 585 8.56 43.56 -5.76
N TYR A 586 9.63 42.79 -5.70
CA TYR A 586 9.97 41.93 -6.80
C TYR A 586 9.22 40.58 -6.69
N VAL A 587 8.64 40.22 -7.78
CA VAL A 587 8.28 38.90 -8.31
C VAL A 587 6.87 38.41 -8.02
N PHE A 588 6.32 38.46 -6.81
CA PHE A 588 5.05 37.80 -6.51
C PHE A 588 4.01 38.66 -5.77
N LEU A 589 4.08 39.96 -5.95
CA LEU A 589 3.01 40.93 -5.58
C LEU A 589 1.77 40.77 -6.47
N ARG A 590 1.51 39.59 -6.96
CA ARG A 590 0.43 39.31 -7.89
C ARG A 590 -0.72 38.70 -7.10
N ASP A 591 -1.78 39.47 -6.97
CA ASP A 591 -2.92 39.09 -6.16
C ASP A 591 -3.78 37.99 -6.78
N THR A 592 -3.59 37.68 -8.06
CA THR A 592 -4.35 36.64 -8.77
C THR A 592 -3.46 35.65 -9.47
N LYS A 593 -3.49 34.43 -8.99
CA LYS A 593 -2.77 33.28 -9.54
C LYS A 593 -3.79 32.27 -10.04
N LEU A 594 -4.24 32.51 -11.28
CA LEU A 594 -5.28 31.74 -11.93
C LEU A 594 -4.66 30.81 -12.98
N LEU A 595 -5.30 29.67 -13.19
CA LEU A 595 -5.07 28.87 -14.37
C LEU A 595 -5.84 29.45 -15.55
N ASP A 596 -5.15 29.71 -16.64
CA ASP A 596 -5.75 30.10 -17.91
C ASP A 596 -5.43 29.05 -18.98
N ASN A 597 -6.16 29.09 -20.10
CA ASN A 597 -5.83 28.27 -21.25
C ASN A 597 -4.50 28.73 -21.86
N ALA A 598 -3.44 27.97 -21.64
CA ALA A 598 -2.09 28.30 -22.10
C ALA A 598 -1.95 28.46 -23.62
N ARG A 599 -2.88 27.88 -24.41
CA ARG A 599 -2.83 27.91 -25.89
C ARG A 599 -3.61 29.09 -26.46
N THR A 600 -4.76 29.43 -25.87
CA THR A 600 -5.67 30.44 -26.42
C THR A 600 -5.66 31.75 -25.62
N GLY A 601 -5.11 31.75 -24.39
CA GLY A 601 -5.18 32.89 -23.48
C GLY A 601 -6.59 33.18 -22.97
N GLU A 602 -7.54 32.24 -23.12
CA GLU A 602 -8.91 32.41 -22.66
C GLU A 602 -8.97 32.25 -21.15
N GLN A 603 -9.67 33.18 -20.51
CA GLN A 603 -9.88 33.15 -19.08
C GLN A 603 -10.79 32.00 -18.69
N VAL A 604 -10.33 31.20 -17.74
CA VAL A 604 -11.08 30.08 -17.12
C VAL A 604 -12.02 30.59 -16.05
N VAL A 605 -11.62 31.62 -15.31
CA VAL A 605 -12.41 32.23 -14.25
C VAL A 605 -12.83 33.62 -14.70
N THR A 606 -14.14 33.88 -14.68
CA THR A 606 -14.73 35.20 -14.98
C THR A 606 -15.42 35.71 -13.73
N VAL A 607 -15.05 36.92 -13.30
CA VAL A 607 -15.65 37.59 -12.14
C VAL A 607 -16.59 38.70 -12.66
N ASP A 608 -17.86 38.66 -12.25
CA ASP A 608 -18.84 39.73 -12.49
C ASP A 608 -19.08 40.47 -11.18
N PRO A 609 -18.41 41.63 -10.95
CA PRO A 609 -18.53 42.38 -9.70
C PRO A 609 -19.92 43.00 -9.49
N GLU A 610 -20.68 43.23 -10.58
CA GLU A 610 -22.02 43.85 -10.48
C GLU A 610 -23.06 42.84 -9.97
N LYS A 611 -22.83 41.55 -10.26
CA LYS A 611 -23.69 40.44 -9.81
C LYS A 611 -23.15 39.69 -8.62
N GLU A 612 -21.95 40.02 -8.14
CA GLU A 612 -21.22 39.28 -7.11
C GLU A 612 -21.08 37.79 -7.48
N GLU A 613 -20.87 37.49 -8.79
CA GLU A 613 -20.86 36.14 -9.33
C GLU A 613 -19.46 35.77 -9.87
N VAL A 614 -19.00 34.59 -9.54
CA VAL A 614 -17.78 33.98 -10.12
C VAL A 614 -18.21 32.80 -10.98
N ARG A 615 -17.85 32.81 -12.25
CA ARG A 615 -18.08 31.71 -13.18
C ARG A 615 -16.77 31.06 -13.54
N VAL A 616 -16.78 29.74 -13.55
CA VAL A 616 -15.60 28.89 -13.89
C VAL A 616 -15.96 27.99 -15.07
N ASP A 617 -15.20 28.10 -16.14
CA ASP A 617 -15.33 27.22 -17.31
C ASP A 617 -14.12 26.28 -17.39
N LEU A 618 -14.24 25.12 -16.75
CA LEU A 618 -13.19 24.10 -16.67
C LEU A 618 -12.89 23.43 -18.02
N SER A 619 -13.82 23.49 -18.99
CA SER A 619 -13.63 22.94 -20.33
C SER A 619 -12.48 23.61 -21.09
N LYS A 620 -12.12 24.83 -20.71
CA LYS A 620 -10.99 25.57 -21.23
C LYS A 620 -9.63 25.09 -20.72
N LEU A 621 -9.61 24.33 -19.61
CA LEU A 621 -8.38 23.80 -19.04
C LEU A 621 -8.00 22.46 -19.68
N TYR A 622 -8.90 21.49 -19.60
CA TYR A 622 -8.66 20.12 -20.05
C TYR A 622 -9.93 19.55 -20.67
N GLU A 623 -9.78 18.72 -21.71
CA GLU A 623 -10.93 18.15 -22.43
C GLU A 623 -11.69 17.08 -21.61
N ASN A 624 -10.98 16.35 -20.73
CA ASN A 624 -11.52 15.15 -20.08
C ASN A 624 -11.33 15.18 -18.56
N ILE A 625 -11.88 16.21 -17.90
CA ILE A 625 -11.89 16.29 -16.43
C ILE A 625 -12.97 15.36 -15.87
N ASP A 626 -12.58 14.42 -14.98
CA ASP A 626 -13.53 13.76 -14.09
C ASP A 626 -13.75 14.66 -12.86
N LEU A 627 -14.74 15.53 -12.96
CA LEU A 627 -15.04 16.47 -11.89
C LEU A 627 -15.61 15.77 -10.65
N ALA A 628 -16.37 14.66 -10.83
CA ALA A 628 -16.92 13.89 -9.72
C ALA A 628 -15.78 13.32 -8.83
N GLU A 629 -14.77 12.66 -9.45
CA GLU A 629 -13.63 12.15 -8.71
C GLU A 629 -12.73 13.26 -8.17
N THR A 630 -12.52 14.34 -8.93
CA THR A 630 -11.77 15.52 -8.47
C THR A 630 -12.37 16.09 -7.18
N LEU A 631 -13.68 16.31 -7.15
CA LEU A 631 -14.37 16.81 -5.97
C LEU A 631 -14.38 15.80 -4.81
N SER A 632 -14.47 14.49 -5.13
CA SER A 632 -14.31 13.43 -4.14
C SER A 632 -12.95 13.49 -3.45
N CYS A 633 -11.87 13.66 -4.21
CA CYS A 633 -10.51 13.79 -3.69
C CYS A 633 -10.35 15.05 -2.83
N VAL A 634 -10.82 16.21 -3.29
CA VAL A 634 -10.70 17.50 -2.58
C VAL A 634 -11.50 17.52 -1.28
N THR A 635 -12.73 16.98 -1.30
CA THR A 635 -13.63 17.00 -0.15
C THR A 635 -13.42 15.83 0.82
N GLY A 636 -12.74 14.79 0.38
CA GLY A 636 -12.58 13.54 1.16
C GLY A 636 -13.85 12.69 1.21
N LYS A 637 -14.84 12.98 0.39
CA LYS A 637 -16.12 12.27 0.37
C LYS A 637 -16.12 11.17 -0.67
N TRP A 638 -16.58 9.98 -0.31
CA TRP A 638 -16.70 8.85 -1.23
C TRP A 638 -17.92 9.01 -2.12
N ILE A 639 -17.77 8.69 -3.41
CA ILE A 639 -18.85 8.74 -4.40
C ILE A 639 -19.82 7.60 -4.15
N ARG A 640 -21.08 7.96 -3.94
CA ARG A 640 -22.18 7.02 -3.89
C ARG A 640 -22.71 6.73 -5.28
N ARG A 641 -23.06 7.77 -6.04
CA ARG A 641 -23.59 7.66 -7.41
C ARG A 641 -23.19 8.86 -8.24
N ILE A 642 -23.10 8.64 -9.55
CA ILE A 642 -23.00 9.69 -10.57
C ILE A 642 -24.26 9.61 -11.39
N ARG A 643 -24.97 10.73 -11.54
CA ARG A 643 -26.19 10.81 -12.32
C ARG A 643 -25.94 11.48 -13.66
N PRO A 644 -26.58 11.00 -14.74
CA PRO A 644 -26.44 11.62 -16.04
C PRO A 644 -27.02 13.05 -16.05
N HIS A 645 -26.52 13.87 -16.98
CA HIS A 645 -27.07 15.18 -17.27
C HIS A 645 -28.45 15.05 -17.89
N ALA A 646 -29.36 15.98 -17.58
CA ALA A 646 -30.76 15.91 -18.03
C ALA A 646 -30.92 15.94 -19.56
N ASP A 647 -30.11 16.74 -20.25
CA ASP A 647 -30.19 16.93 -21.70
C ASP A 647 -29.19 16.04 -22.47
N ASP A 648 -28.21 15.42 -21.79
CA ASP A 648 -27.20 14.54 -22.39
C ASP A 648 -26.88 13.40 -21.45
N PRO A 649 -27.56 12.24 -21.57
CA PRO A 649 -27.38 11.11 -20.66
C PRO A 649 -25.98 10.46 -20.72
N THR A 650 -25.16 10.83 -21.70
CA THR A 650 -23.77 10.33 -21.80
C THR A 650 -22.79 11.14 -20.94
N ARG A 651 -23.21 12.28 -20.41
CA ARG A 651 -22.39 13.15 -19.57
C ARG A 651 -22.83 13.13 -18.11
N PRO A 652 -21.87 13.20 -17.17
CA PRO A 652 -22.18 13.36 -15.75
C PRO A 652 -22.86 14.72 -15.50
N GLY A 653 -23.99 14.72 -14.79
CA GLY A 653 -24.73 15.92 -14.40
C GLY A 653 -24.64 16.23 -12.91
N GLU A 654 -24.77 15.21 -12.06
CA GLU A 654 -24.74 15.35 -10.60
C GLU A 654 -23.92 14.23 -9.96
N VAL A 655 -23.15 14.55 -8.94
CA VAL A 655 -22.53 13.55 -8.05
C VAL A 655 -23.24 13.55 -6.70
N GLU A 656 -23.59 12.37 -6.21
CA GLU A 656 -24.09 12.10 -4.86
C GLU A 656 -22.99 11.41 -4.05
N PHE A 657 -22.60 11.98 -2.92
CA PHE A 657 -21.63 11.39 -1.99
C PHE A 657 -22.32 10.52 -0.93
N GLU A 658 -21.53 9.69 -0.24
CA GLU A 658 -22.06 8.77 0.78
C GLU A 658 -22.70 9.47 1.99
N ASP A 659 -22.30 10.72 2.29
CA ASP A 659 -22.92 11.53 3.35
C ASP A 659 -24.25 12.17 2.94
N GLY A 660 -24.71 11.90 1.71
CA GLY A 660 -25.93 12.46 1.13
C GLY A 660 -25.77 13.84 0.48
N THR A 661 -24.56 14.41 0.50
CA THR A 661 -24.28 15.68 -0.21
C THR A 661 -24.38 15.44 -1.71
N ARG A 662 -25.00 16.37 -2.43
CA ARG A 662 -25.09 16.37 -3.89
C ARG A 662 -24.48 17.64 -4.46
N VAL A 663 -23.78 17.48 -5.58
CA VAL A 663 -23.11 18.57 -6.28
C VAL A 663 -23.45 18.49 -7.77
N ASP A 664 -23.97 19.59 -8.31
CA ASP A 664 -24.15 19.78 -9.73
C ASP A 664 -22.79 19.96 -10.41
N LEU A 665 -22.48 19.05 -11.33
CA LEU A 665 -21.19 19.02 -12.04
C LEU A 665 -21.16 20.01 -13.21
N THR A 666 -22.31 20.52 -13.63
CA THR A 666 -22.40 21.51 -14.71
C THR A 666 -22.14 22.94 -14.22
N SER A 667 -22.42 23.19 -12.95
CA SER A 667 -22.19 24.47 -12.27
C SER A 667 -21.70 24.23 -10.83
N PRO A 668 -20.46 23.73 -10.66
CA PRO A 668 -19.96 23.38 -9.34
C PRO A 668 -19.77 24.64 -8.48
N PRO A 669 -20.05 24.56 -7.15
CA PRO A 669 -19.83 25.68 -6.23
C PRO A 669 -18.38 26.19 -6.29
N TRP A 670 -18.20 27.50 -6.38
CA TRP A 670 -16.89 28.15 -6.44
C TRP A 670 -15.93 27.67 -5.35
N GLU A 671 -16.43 27.56 -4.13
CA GLU A 671 -15.63 27.16 -2.96
C GLU A 671 -14.97 25.78 -3.13
N LEU A 672 -15.58 24.89 -3.90
CA LEU A 672 -15.04 23.54 -4.17
C LEU A 672 -14.02 23.56 -5.31
N VAL A 673 -14.16 24.48 -6.25
CA VAL A 673 -13.30 24.56 -7.45
C VAL A 673 -12.14 25.52 -7.23
N LYS A 674 -12.31 26.52 -6.39
CA LYS A 674 -11.29 27.54 -6.08
C LYS A 674 -9.90 26.95 -5.80
N PRO A 675 -9.70 25.96 -4.93
CA PRO A 675 -8.37 25.45 -4.63
C PRO A 675 -7.69 24.72 -5.80
N LEU A 676 -8.46 24.41 -6.84
CA LEU A 676 -7.98 23.76 -8.06
C LEU A 676 -7.46 24.75 -9.10
N VAL A 677 -7.98 25.98 -9.12
CA VAL A 677 -7.71 26.97 -10.17
C VAL A 677 -7.10 28.27 -9.64
N TRP A 678 -7.19 28.50 -8.35
CA TRP A 678 -6.69 29.71 -7.70
C TRP A 678 -6.00 29.38 -6.38
N TRP A 679 -4.78 29.88 -6.19
CA TRP A 679 -3.97 29.68 -4.97
C TRP A 679 -3.26 30.93 -4.45
#